data_53f7db481010ca938cfc72113baafd6e
#
_entry.id   53f7db481010ca938cfc72113baafd6e
#
_cell.length_a   1.000
_cell.length_b   1.000
_cell.length_c   1.000
_cell.angle_alpha   90.00
_cell.angle_beta   90.00
_cell.angle_gamma   90.00
#
_symmetry.space_group_name_H-M   'P 1'
#
loop_
_entity.id
_entity.type
_entity.pdbx_description
1 polymer ?
#
loop_
_entity_poly.entity_id
_entity_poly.type
_entity_poly.pdbx_seq_one_letter_code
_entity_poly.pdbx_strand_id
1 'polypeptide(L)'
;PPPRTTPDNVDAARCLSEPLRPSKDFFQAPALMGWAWAALRSGVPRWCAQNPSCSSSWVGSIRLIIRSQPYSITPSPSHGGEEDGDPDEVRQEMLNRWMFRAAQTTFRDYLHATRGLCFTDAKHISERSPVFLGELLDEVKVNKAVTKAADQGEDEARLRSKVKKRVSRALVRLFHRRPVNEFRPFFESIGLRPSECDYLLPQDLTFLADAEMLLESYHALCSYGIARRKIGRIYWNATEVFSLGQGVLASKLEALEGLGFSKASVIKLVISTPTVLVHDPAVELKTFLLWLDDIGIQRDWIGQFLSERVSYNWPKMVQALQSLSDLEFTKDDIGKVVRKNPHLLLEQSGGELHSTVDTMQMVGSGKRELLDLFLNHPNVDSVDVGWNISKGSCFLHDIGISYCDVKKILDSHGWMFGAAPMKATSTILAQLNVGKARLRKIIMEEPCQSMNYMIGSKVSRLPRCKPEPCVKEKREFLRRIGFVEGSEDMEKALKAIRGKGTKLQDRYNKLVEKGLDPKHVAHMVKVAPRILNQKTDALAYKISFLVHVAGYPLSALPAFPRYLEFTVHKSKLKMLMYSWLLERGLAAPQLTLSTVLASSETEFIKAHHVYKVPMGREVWSKLKREGGSFGQEEIRWLRHRCNLDDSRIECMS
;
A
#
# COMPACT_ATOMS: atom_id res chain seq x y z
N PRO A 1 -27.17 -44.53 46.93
CA PRO A 1 -27.76 -43.70 47.96
C PRO A 1 -26.74 -42.76 48.57
N PRO A 2 -27.17 -41.53 48.85
CA PRO A 2 -26.29 -40.53 49.47
C PRO A 2 -26.31 -40.67 51.00
N PRO A 3 -25.65 -39.89 51.82
CA PRO A 3 -26.07 -38.53 52.06
C PRO A 3 -24.97 -37.50 52.53
N ARG A 4 -25.35 -36.21 52.34
CA ARG A 4 -25.31 -35.09 53.32
C ARG A 4 -24.05 -34.88 54.18
N THR A 5 -23.53 -33.68 54.35
CA THR A 5 -24.06 -32.46 54.98
C THR A 5 -23.05 -31.30 54.93
N THR A 6 -23.56 -30.10 54.81
CA THR A 6 -22.99 -28.85 55.27
C THR A 6 -22.82 -28.84 56.83
N PRO A 7 -22.27 -27.83 57.54
CA PRO A 7 -22.16 -26.38 57.24
C PRO A 7 -20.96 -25.65 57.89
N ASP A 8 -20.95 -24.31 57.64
CA ASP A 8 -20.56 -23.18 58.52
C ASP A 8 -19.09 -22.90 58.88
N ASN A 9 -18.59 -21.75 58.69
CA ASN A 9 -18.83 -20.40 59.21
C ASN A 9 -17.50 -19.63 59.42
N VAL A 10 -17.52 -18.34 59.05
CA VAL A 10 -16.97 -17.17 59.80
C VAL A 10 -15.42 -17.02 59.87
N ASP A 11 -14.84 -16.03 59.30
CA ASP A 11 -14.44 -14.72 59.79
C ASP A 11 -13.36 -14.03 58.92
N ALA A 12 -13.72 -12.91 58.44
CA ALA A 12 -13.22 -11.56 58.76
C ALA A 12 -11.77 -11.20 58.38
N ALA A 13 -11.74 -10.26 57.46
CA ALA A 13 -10.88 -9.07 57.46
C ALA A 13 -9.35 -9.21 57.49
N ARG A 14 -8.75 -8.82 56.34
CA ARG A 14 -7.69 -7.78 56.37
C ARG A 14 -7.44 -7.19 54.98
N CYS A 15 -7.75 -5.90 54.88
CA CYS A 15 -7.29 -5.01 53.83
C CYS A 15 -5.76 -4.97 53.78
N LEU A 16 -5.17 -5.12 52.60
CA LEU A 16 -3.97 -4.40 52.19
C LEU A 16 -4.00 -4.10 50.70
N SER A 17 -3.87 -2.84 50.46
CA SER A 17 -3.81 -2.14 49.18
C SER A 17 -2.65 -2.58 48.30
N GLU A 18 -2.95 -2.97 47.07
CA GLU A 18 -1.98 -2.90 45.96
C GLU A 18 -2.57 -2.11 44.79
N PRO A 19 -1.75 -1.31 44.08
CA PRO A 19 -2.24 -0.39 43.04
C PRO A 19 -2.63 -1.13 41.79
N LEU A 20 -3.82 -0.82 41.29
CA LEU A 20 -4.36 -1.25 40.00
C LEU A 20 -3.42 -0.86 38.85
N ARG A 21 -2.83 -1.88 38.23
CA ARG A 21 -2.26 -1.76 36.89
C ARG A 21 -3.42 -1.55 35.90
N PRO A 22 -3.26 -0.68 34.90
CA PRO A 22 -4.30 -0.52 33.88
C PRO A 22 -4.45 -1.82 33.07
N SER A 23 -5.66 -2.35 33.08
CA SER A 23 -6.07 -3.53 32.33
C SER A 23 -5.86 -3.32 30.82
N LYS A 24 -5.31 -4.33 30.17
CA LYS A 24 -5.12 -4.43 28.73
C LYS A 24 -6.42 -4.74 27.95
N ASP A 25 -7.56 -4.29 28.42
CA ASP A 25 -8.87 -4.62 27.84
C ASP A 25 -9.47 -3.47 27.01
N PHE A 26 -8.69 -2.92 26.09
CA PHE A 26 -9.21 -1.90 25.16
C PHE A 26 -9.14 -2.29 23.69
N PHE A 27 -8.96 -3.57 23.36
CA PHE A 27 -9.07 -4.07 21.99
C PHE A 27 -9.76 -5.44 21.91
N GLN A 28 -10.97 -5.54 22.43
CA GLN A 28 -11.90 -6.53 21.91
C GLN A 28 -12.73 -5.87 20.82
N ALA A 29 -12.29 -6.04 19.58
CA ALA A 29 -13.11 -5.77 18.40
C ALA A 29 -14.38 -6.64 18.47
N PRO A 30 -15.57 -6.06 18.20
CA PRO A 30 -16.81 -6.82 18.20
C PRO A 30 -16.75 -8.00 17.21
N ALA A 31 -17.49 -9.08 17.49
CA ALA A 31 -17.51 -10.32 16.72
C ALA A 31 -17.78 -10.15 15.20
N LEU A 32 -18.34 -9.03 14.75
CA LEU A 32 -18.46 -8.66 13.32
C LEU A 32 -17.12 -8.45 12.61
N MET A 33 -16.07 -7.98 13.31
CA MET A 33 -14.71 -8.00 12.77
C MET A 33 -14.16 -9.43 12.65
N GLY A 34 -14.60 -10.35 13.52
CA GLY A 34 -14.26 -11.77 13.42
C GLY A 34 -14.80 -12.43 12.15
N TRP A 35 -15.95 -12.02 11.65
CA TRP A 35 -16.56 -12.56 10.44
C TRP A 35 -15.87 -12.03 9.17
N ALA A 36 -15.60 -10.74 9.10
CA ALA A 36 -14.79 -10.15 8.01
C ALA A 36 -13.37 -10.72 8.00
N TRP A 37 -12.77 -10.97 9.17
CA TRP A 37 -11.46 -11.61 9.31
C TRP A 37 -11.47 -13.11 9.04
N ALA A 38 -12.58 -13.82 9.27
CA ALA A 38 -12.73 -15.23 8.93
C ALA A 38 -12.85 -15.41 7.41
N ALA A 39 -13.56 -14.53 6.73
CA ALA A 39 -13.66 -14.52 5.28
C ALA A 39 -12.31 -14.21 4.61
N LEU A 40 -11.52 -13.31 5.18
CA LEU A 40 -10.16 -13.00 4.73
C LEU A 40 -9.15 -14.15 4.99
N ARG A 41 -9.42 -15.05 5.95
CA ARG A 41 -8.54 -16.21 6.25
C ARG A 41 -8.72 -17.38 5.27
N SER A 42 -9.84 -17.50 4.62
CA SER A 42 -10.08 -18.58 3.64
C SER A 42 -9.34 -18.34 2.30
N GLY A 43 -8.92 -17.12 2.03
CA GLY A 43 -8.17 -16.74 0.82
C GLY A 43 -6.63 -16.66 0.99
N VAL A 44 -6.08 -16.89 2.19
CA VAL A 44 -4.63 -16.87 2.41
C VAL A 44 -4.03 -18.23 2.01
N PRO A 45 -3.07 -18.29 1.08
CA PRO A 45 -2.41 -19.54 0.72
C PRO A 45 -1.78 -20.19 1.95
N ARG A 46 -1.92 -21.51 2.10
CA ARG A 46 -1.39 -22.35 3.20
C ARG A 46 0.11 -22.14 3.52
N TRP A 47 0.82 -21.39 2.70
CA TRP A 47 2.24 -21.10 2.85
C TRP A 47 2.58 -20.13 3.99
N CYS A 48 1.65 -19.26 4.40
CA CYS A 48 1.88 -18.29 5.51
C CYS A 48 1.67 -18.86 6.92
N ALA A 49 1.15 -20.08 7.06
CA ALA A 49 0.83 -20.67 8.37
C ALA A 49 2.03 -21.31 9.10
N GLN A 50 3.23 -21.33 8.50
CA GLN A 50 4.40 -22.02 9.07
C GLN A 50 5.51 -21.10 9.58
N ASN A 51 5.35 -19.77 9.56
CA ASN A 51 6.34 -18.85 10.13
C ASN A 51 5.73 -17.79 11.04
N PRO A 52 5.93 -17.88 12.37
CA PRO A 52 5.34 -16.93 13.34
C PRO A 52 5.98 -15.53 13.39
N SER A 53 6.95 -15.22 12.55
CA SER A 53 7.70 -13.95 12.57
C SER A 53 7.24 -12.88 11.57
N CYS A 54 6.11 -13.08 10.86
CA CYS A 54 5.65 -12.19 9.78
C CYS A 54 4.49 -11.23 10.15
N SER A 55 4.29 -10.90 11.42
CA SER A 55 3.11 -10.11 11.83
C SER A 55 3.28 -8.58 11.90
N SER A 56 4.40 -8.02 11.45
CA SER A 56 4.62 -6.56 11.55
C SER A 56 5.07 -5.85 10.25
N SER A 57 4.99 -6.50 9.08
CA SER A 57 5.58 -5.98 7.84
C SER A 57 4.61 -5.69 6.67
N TRP A 58 3.29 -5.74 6.87
CA TRP A 58 2.33 -5.66 5.74
C TRP A 58 2.04 -4.25 5.22
N VAL A 59 2.36 -3.21 5.96
CA VAL A 59 2.13 -1.82 5.49
C VAL A 59 3.33 -1.27 4.69
N GLY A 60 4.49 -1.94 4.74
CA GLY A 60 5.71 -1.56 4.03
C GLY A 60 5.89 -2.17 2.65
N SER A 61 5.24 -3.32 2.37
CA SER A 61 5.56 -4.15 1.20
C SER A 61 4.87 -3.71 -0.09
N ILE A 62 3.78 -2.95 -0.05
CA ILE A 62 3.09 -2.46 -1.26
C ILE A 62 3.88 -1.33 -1.96
N ARG A 63 4.82 -0.68 -1.28
CA ARG A 63 5.68 0.36 -1.89
C ARG A 63 7.00 -0.16 -2.47
N LEU A 64 7.37 -1.42 -2.26
CA LEU A 64 8.65 -1.98 -2.73
C LEU A 64 8.53 -2.83 -4.02
N ILE A 65 7.33 -3.20 -4.43
CA ILE A 65 7.10 -3.97 -5.67
C ILE A 65 7.19 -3.08 -6.94
N ILE A 66 7.16 -1.75 -6.80
CA ILE A 66 7.23 -0.82 -7.95
C ILE A 66 8.68 -0.42 -8.32
N ARG A 67 9.71 -0.95 -7.64
CA ARG A 67 11.10 -0.52 -7.85
C ARG A 67 12.12 -1.63 -8.11
N SER A 68 11.74 -2.72 -8.76
CA SER A 68 12.68 -3.59 -9.44
C SER A 68 12.53 -3.41 -10.96
N GLN A 69 13.00 -2.31 -11.46
CA GLN A 69 13.24 -2.16 -12.89
C GLN A 69 14.49 -2.96 -13.25
N PRO A 70 14.44 -3.82 -14.29
CA PRO A 70 15.65 -4.42 -14.83
C PRO A 70 16.49 -3.31 -15.45
N TYR A 71 17.79 -3.34 -15.18
CA TYR A 71 18.76 -2.46 -15.79
C TYR A 71 18.66 -2.47 -17.31
N SER A 72 17.94 -1.53 -17.91
CA SER A 72 18.04 -1.24 -19.32
C SER A 72 19.09 -0.13 -19.46
N ILE A 73 20.27 -0.51 -19.90
CA ILE A 73 21.31 0.42 -20.33
C ILE A 73 20.93 0.90 -21.74
N THR A 74 20.02 1.85 -21.82
CA THR A 74 19.90 2.74 -22.97
C THR A 74 20.01 4.17 -22.46
N PRO A 75 21.01 4.97 -22.89
CA PRO A 75 21.08 6.35 -22.51
C PRO A 75 20.02 7.13 -23.27
N SER A 76 19.02 7.69 -22.55
CA SER A 76 18.22 8.79 -23.06
C SER A 76 19.04 10.07 -22.98
N PRO A 77 18.94 10.98 -23.95
CA PRO A 77 19.65 12.26 -23.88
C PRO A 77 18.92 13.15 -22.89
N SER A 78 19.48 13.32 -21.70
CA SER A 78 19.09 14.36 -20.76
C SER A 78 19.90 15.61 -21.00
N HIS A 79 19.21 16.72 -21.16
CA HIS A 79 19.77 18.07 -21.14
C HIS A 79 20.52 18.36 -19.82
N GLY A 80 21.68 18.93 -19.99
CA GLY A 80 22.51 19.77 -19.14
C GLY A 80 22.26 19.82 -17.64
N GLY A 81 23.17 19.20 -16.90
CA GLY A 81 23.55 19.46 -15.54
C GLY A 81 24.93 18.85 -15.37
N GLU A 82 25.96 19.70 -15.34
CA GLU A 82 27.34 19.32 -15.01
C GLU A 82 27.34 18.87 -13.55
N GLU A 83 27.31 17.54 -13.30
CA GLU A 83 27.77 16.96 -12.04
C GLU A 83 29.23 16.55 -12.27
N ASP A 84 30.13 17.21 -11.56
CA ASP A 84 31.56 16.86 -11.42
C ASP A 84 31.69 15.47 -10.76
N GLY A 85 31.61 14.42 -11.58
CA GLY A 85 31.99 13.06 -11.18
C GLY A 85 33.52 12.99 -11.08
N ASP A 86 34.03 12.27 -10.09
CA ASP A 86 35.46 12.00 -9.94
C ASP A 86 36.03 11.51 -11.27
N PRO A 87 37.05 12.18 -11.86
CA PRO A 87 37.63 11.82 -13.15
C PRO A 87 38.14 10.39 -13.22
N ASP A 88 38.57 9.82 -12.09
CA ASP A 88 39.02 8.43 -11.99
C ASP A 88 37.85 7.45 -12.05
N GLU A 89 36.67 7.78 -11.50
CA GLU A 89 35.46 6.98 -11.55
C GLU A 89 34.88 6.93 -12.98
N VAL A 90 34.80 8.07 -13.65
CA VAL A 90 34.38 8.19 -15.05
C VAL A 90 35.29 7.38 -15.97
N ARG A 91 36.60 7.45 -15.74
CA ARG A 91 37.61 6.69 -16.49
C ARG A 91 37.47 5.19 -16.28
N GLN A 92 37.27 4.75 -15.05
CA GLN A 92 37.07 3.33 -14.71
C GLN A 92 35.79 2.78 -15.36
N GLU A 93 34.71 3.54 -15.36
CA GLU A 93 33.47 3.15 -16.03
C GLU A 93 33.67 3.00 -17.56
N MET A 94 34.41 3.91 -18.15
CA MET A 94 34.74 3.84 -19.58
C MET A 94 35.57 2.58 -19.92
N LEU A 95 36.59 2.26 -19.11
CA LEU A 95 37.39 1.05 -19.25
C LEU A 95 36.55 -0.22 -19.13
N ASN A 96 35.65 -0.26 -18.14
CA ASN A 96 34.74 -1.38 -17.93
C ASN A 96 33.82 -1.57 -19.16
N ARG A 97 33.30 -0.50 -19.73
CA ARG A 97 32.48 -0.56 -20.96
C ARG A 97 33.27 -1.13 -22.16
N TRP A 98 34.55 -0.73 -22.31
CA TRP A 98 35.37 -1.26 -23.40
C TRP A 98 35.74 -2.73 -23.19
N MET A 99 36.08 -3.14 -21.99
CA MET A 99 36.33 -4.53 -21.65
C MET A 99 35.10 -5.41 -21.94
N PHE A 100 33.94 -4.94 -21.52
CA PHE A 100 32.68 -5.64 -21.73
C PHE A 100 32.35 -5.82 -23.24
N ARG A 101 32.46 -4.76 -24.03
CA ARG A 101 32.27 -4.81 -25.49
C ARG A 101 33.30 -5.73 -26.18
N ALA A 102 34.54 -5.76 -25.72
CA ALA A 102 35.54 -6.67 -26.22
C ALA A 102 35.19 -8.13 -25.88
N ALA A 103 34.70 -8.38 -24.67
CA ALA A 103 34.25 -9.71 -24.27
C ALA A 103 33.05 -10.17 -25.09
N GLN A 104 32.02 -9.32 -25.26
CA GLN A 104 30.87 -9.60 -26.13
C GLN A 104 31.29 -10.00 -27.53
N THR A 105 32.17 -9.23 -28.16
CA THR A 105 32.65 -9.50 -29.51
C THR A 105 33.40 -10.83 -29.55
N THR A 106 34.31 -11.10 -28.64
CA THR A 106 35.12 -12.31 -28.59
C THR A 106 34.27 -13.54 -28.31
N PHE A 107 33.31 -13.45 -27.42
CA PHE A 107 32.40 -14.54 -27.10
C PHE A 107 31.44 -14.84 -28.26
N ARG A 108 30.91 -13.81 -28.93
CA ARG A 108 30.13 -13.98 -30.16
C ARG A 108 30.91 -14.73 -31.21
N ASP A 109 32.17 -14.33 -31.47
CA ASP A 109 33.02 -14.94 -32.49
C ASP A 109 33.36 -16.39 -32.10
N TYR A 110 33.54 -16.70 -30.81
CA TYR A 110 33.69 -18.08 -30.34
C TYR A 110 32.43 -18.92 -30.61
N LEU A 111 31.25 -18.42 -30.20
CA LEU A 111 30.00 -19.16 -30.42
C LEU A 111 29.71 -19.40 -31.90
N HIS A 112 29.99 -18.41 -32.75
CA HIS A 112 29.71 -18.50 -34.16
C HIS A 112 30.80 -19.32 -34.92
N ALA A 113 32.06 -18.91 -34.81
CA ALA A 113 33.14 -19.49 -35.65
C ALA A 113 33.66 -20.80 -35.08
N THR A 114 33.64 -21.02 -33.76
CA THR A 114 34.19 -22.22 -33.13
C THR A 114 33.11 -23.26 -32.81
N ARG A 115 31.92 -22.77 -32.39
CA ARG A 115 30.82 -23.65 -31.95
C ARG A 115 29.73 -23.84 -32.99
N GLY A 116 29.78 -23.13 -34.12
CA GLY A 116 28.87 -23.32 -35.26
C GLY A 116 27.46 -22.76 -35.05
N LEU A 117 27.23 -21.97 -34.01
CA LEU A 117 25.93 -21.34 -33.82
C LEU A 117 25.67 -20.27 -34.89
N CYS A 118 24.42 -20.07 -35.27
CA CYS A 118 24.10 -19.04 -36.24
C CYS A 118 24.49 -17.65 -35.70
N PHE A 119 24.88 -16.73 -36.56
CA PHE A 119 25.39 -15.42 -36.18
C PHE A 119 24.38 -14.61 -35.34
N THR A 120 23.09 -14.72 -35.65
CA THR A 120 22.01 -14.02 -34.94
C THR A 120 21.87 -14.50 -33.51
N ASP A 121 22.04 -15.78 -33.25
CA ASP A 121 21.96 -16.36 -31.90
C ASP A 121 23.22 -16.10 -31.11
N ALA A 122 24.42 -16.32 -31.75
CA ALA A 122 25.69 -15.98 -31.13
C ALA A 122 25.76 -14.49 -30.70
N LYS A 123 25.24 -13.61 -31.56
CA LYS A 123 25.11 -12.16 -31.25
C LYS A 123 24.16 -11.93 -30.10
N HIS A 124 22.98 -12.52 -30.16
CA HIS A 124 21.96 -12.33 -29.09
C HIS A 124 22.47 -12.83 -27.73
N ILE A 125 23.05 -14.03 -27.70
CA ILE A 125 23.61 -14.63 -26.47
C ILE A 125 24.70 -13.74 -25.90
N SER A 126 25.68 -13.33 -26.74
CA SER A 126 26.80 -12.49 -26.28
C SER A 126 26.37 -11.09 -25.80
N GLU A 127 25.33 -10.49 -26.38
CA GLU A 127 24.84 -9.16 -26.00
C GLU A 127 23.93 -9.22 -24.78
N ARG A 128 23.31 -10.37 -24.50
CA ARG A 128 22.25 -10.51 -23.47
C ARG A 128 22.61 -11.44 -22.31
N SER A 129 23.88 -11.76 -22.14
CA SER A 129 24.40 -12.48 -20.96
C SER A 129 25.43 -11.68 -20.17
N PRO A 130 25.06 -10.52 -19.59
CA PRO A 130 25.99 -9.63 -18.92
C PRO A 130 26.63 -10.22 -17.66
N VAL A 131 25.89 -11.02 -16.90
CA VAL A 131 26.40 -11.62 -15.65
C VAL A 131 27.45 -12.67 -15.99
N PHE A 132 27.15 -13.55 -16.91
CA PHE A 132 28.10 -14.56 -17.40
C PHE A 132 29.37 -13.92 -17.96
N LEU A 133 29.26 -12.86 -18.76
CA LEU A 133 30.43 -12.15 -19.30
C LEU A 133 31.24 -11.45 -18.20
N GLY A 134 30.59 -10.96 -17.18
CA GLY A 134 31.26 -10.40 -16.00
C GLY A 134 32.10 -11.45 -15.28
N GLU A 135 31.54 -12.62 -15.03
CA GLU A 135 32.25 -13.76 -14.44
C GLU A 135 33.47 -14.19 -15.26
N LEU A 136 33.34 -14.26 -16.61
CA LEU A 136 34.45 -14.55 -17.49
C LEU A 136 35.57 -13.49 -17.42
N LEU A 137 35.22 -12.21 -17.34
CA LEU A 137 36.19 -11.12 -17.21
C LEU A 137 36.94 -11.19 -15.86
N ASP A 138 36.23 -11.53 -14.80
CA ASP A 138 36.83 -11.69 -13.48
C ASP A 138 37.75 -12.91 -13.43
N GLU A 139 37.37 -14.01 -14.03
CA GLU A 139 38.17 -15.22 -14.11
C GLU A 139 39.51 -14.98 -14.84
N VAL A 140 39.50 -14.26 -15.93
CA VAL A 140 40.73 -13.94 -16.69
C VAL A 140 41.57 -12.82 -16.04
N LYS A 141 41.09 -12.21 -14.94
CA LYS A 141 41.76 -11.18 -14.12
C LYS A 141 42.32 -10.01 -14.94
N VAL A 142 41.65 -9.66 -16.03
CA VAL A 142 42.10 -8.61 -16.95
C VAL A 142 42.00 -7.23 -16.34
N ASN A 143 41.10 -7.00 -15.39
CA ASN A 143 40.82 -5.72 -14.74
C ASN A 143 42.10 -5.07 -14.19
N LYS A 144 42.88 -5.78 -13.37
CA LYS A 144 44.13 -5.25 -12.76
C LYS A 144 45.20 -4.89 -13.79
N ALA A 145 45.22 -5.57 -14.90
CA ALA A 145 46.23 -5.35 -15.94
C ALA A 145 45.84 -4.25 -16.91
N VAL A 146 44.56 -3.95 -17.04
CA VAL A 146 44.01 -2.84 -17.86
C VAL A 146 44.14 -1.51 -17.12
N THR A 147 43.82 -1.46 -15.83
CA THR A 147 44.00 -0.25 -15.02
C THR A 147 45.46 0.21 -15.00
N LYS A 148 46.44 -0.71 -14.81
CA LYS A 148 47.86 -0.37 -14.90
C LYS A 148 48.31 0.20 -16.25
N ALA A 149 47.68 -0.21 -17.36
CA ALA A 149 47.98 0.33 -18.68
C ALA A 149 47.33 1.69 -18.94
N ALA A 150 46.22 1.97 -18.26
CA ALA A 150 45.49 3.23 -18.33
C ALA A 150 46.27 4.40 -17.66
N ASP A 151 47.03 4.11 -16.61
CA ASP A 151 47.78 5.11 -15.83
C ASP A 151 48.98 5.73 -16.62
N GLN A 152 49.27 5.22 -17.83
CA GLN A 152 50.41 5.67 -18.62
C GLN A 152 50.18 6.87 -19.57
N GLY A 153 49.01 7.55 -19.46
CA GLY A 153 48.72 8.78 -20.20
C GLY A 153 48.58 8.63 -21.71
N GLU A 154 48.20 7.46 -22.20
CA GLU A 154 48.07 7.14 -23.63
C GLU A 154 46.81 7.76 -24.27
N ASP A 155 46.89 7.98 -25.60
CA ASP A 155 45.76 8.36 -26.44
C ASP A 155 44.63 7.34 -26.33
N GLU A 156 43.39 7.83 -26.18
CA GLU A 156 42.18 7.03 -25.93
C GLU A 156 41.96 5.92 -26.97
N ALA A 157 42.21 6.21 -28.26
CA ALA A 157 42.04 5.24 -29.33
C ALA A 157 43.06 4.09 -29.24
N ARG A 158 44.27 4.38 -28.84
CA ARG A 158 45.35 3.39 -28.63
C ARG A 158 45.03 2.53 -27.39
N LEU A 159 44.62 3.17 -26.30
CA LEU A 159 44.23 2.48 -25.08
C LEU A 159 43.07 1.51 -25.35
N ARG A 160 42.01 1.96 -26.03
CA ARG A 160 40.86 1.14 -26.42
C ARG A 160 41.27 -0.07 -27.26
N SER A 161 42.19 0.12 -28.22
CA SER A 161 42.73 -0.99 -29.05
C SER A 161 43.52 -2.00 -28.21
N LYS A 162 44.35 -1.49 -27.26
CA LYS A 162 45.10 -2.36 -26.32
C LYS A 162 44.19 -3.17 -25.43
N VAL A 163 43.15 -2.52 -24.83
CA VAL A 163 42.13 -3.17 -23.99
C VAL A 163 41.46 -4.29 -24.79
N LYS A 164 40.95 -3.97 -25.98
CA LYS A 164 40.31 -4.96 -26.88
C LYS A 164 41.21 -6.15 -27.13
N LYS A 165 42.46 -5.94 -27.59
CA LYS A 165 43.43 -7.01 -27.89
C LYS A 165 43.75 -7.86 -26.66
N ARG A 166 43.86 -7.25 -25.49
CA ARG A 166 44.21 -7.93 -24.23
C ARG A 166 43.06 -8.83 -23.75
N VAL A 167 41.85 -8.29 -23.71
CA VAL A 167 40.63 -9.03 -23.33
C VAL A 167 40.42 -10.20 -24.29
N SER A 168 40.46 -9.96 -25.62
CA SER A 168 40.22 -11.00 -26.60
C SER A 168 41.26 -12.13 -26.48
N ARG A 169 42.55 -11.81 -26.33
CA ARG A 169 43.59 -12.85 -26.15
C ARG A 169 43.41 -13.66 -24.88
N ALA A 170 43.00 -13.02 -23.79
CA ALA A 170 42.79 -13.70 -22.52
C ALA A 170 41.61 -14.66 -22.59
N LEU A 171 40.47 -14.21 -23.15
CA LEU A 171 39.28 -15.06 -23.35
C LEU A 171 39.52 -16.19 -24.33
N VAL A 172 40.17 -15.95 -25.48
CA VAL A 172 40.50 -17.01 -26.42
C VAL A 172 41.38 -18.09 -25.76
N ARG A 173 42.38 -17.70 -24.96
CA ARG A 173 43.18 -18.65 -24.19
C ARG A 173 42.36 -19.45 -23.18
N LEU A 174 41.37 -18.81 -22.55
CA LEU A 174 40.46 -19.49 -21.62
C LEU A 174 39.62 -20.53 -22.36
N PHE A 175 39.01 -20.16 -23.48
CA PHE A 175 38.18 -21.06 -24.31
C PHE A 175 38.95 -22.26 -24.87
N HIS A 176 40.25 -22.08 -25.16
CA HIS A 176 41.11 -23.20 -25.57
C HIS A 176 41.54 -24.15 -24.43
N ARG A 177 41.55 -23.63 -23.19
CA ARG A 177 41.98 -24.43 -22.02
C ARG A 177 40.88 -25.31 -21.45
N ARG A 178 39.66 -24.82 -21.50
CA ARG A 178 38.48 -25.53 -20.99
C ARG A 178 37.24 -25.21 -21.81
N PRO A 179 36.36 -26.19 -22.00
CA PRO A 179 35.05 -25.91 -22.58
C PRO A 179 34.23 -25.00 -21.69
N VAL A 180 33.52 -24.09 -22.31
CA VAL A 180 32.58 -23.17 -21.61
C VAL A 180 31.19 -23.79 -21.69
N ASN A 181 30.47 -23.84 -20.59
CA ASN A 181 29.08 -24.25 -20.60
C ASN A 181 28.24 -23.18 -21.31
N GLU A 182 27.72 -23.51 -22.49
CA GLU A 182 27.00 -22.59 -23.37
C GLU A 182 25.54 -22.39 -22.96
N PHE A 183 25.00 -23.28 -22.11
CA PHE A 183 23.62 -23.18 -21.62
C PHE A 183 23.44 -21.99 -20.64
N ARG A 184 24.43 -21.70 -19.83
CA ARG A 184 24.36 -20.61 -18.85
C ARG A 184 24.12 -19.26 -19.53
N PRO A 185 24.97 -18.79 -20.46
CA PRO A 185 24.74 -17.55 -21.20
C PRO A 185 23.52 -17.61 -22.12
N PHE A 186 23.15 -18.77 -22.65
CA PHE A 186 21.93 -18.94 -23.41
C PHE A 186 20.70 -18.69 -22.53
N PHE A 187 20.60 -19.32 -21.37
CA PHE A 187 19.48 -19.16 -20.45
C PHE A 187 19.37 -17.72 -19.95
N GLU A 188 20.47 -17.07 -19.63
CA GLU A 188 20.50 -15.65 -19.30
C GLU A 188 19.95 -14.80 -20.46
N SER A 189 20.37 -15.12 -21.71
CA SER A 189 19.94 -14.36 -22.88
C SER A 189 18.46 -14.46 -23.20
N ILE A 190 17.82 -15.57 -22.87
CA ILE A 190 16.38 -15.78 -23.06
C ILE A 190 15.55 -15.25 -21.89
N GLY A 191 16.20 -14.69 -20.85
CA GLY A 191 15.57 -13.93 -19.78
C GLY A 191 15.45 -14.63 -18.44
N LEU A 192 16.14 -15.75 -18.21
CA LEU A 192 16.27 -16.36 -16.90
C LEU A 192 17.27 -15.61 -16.03
N ARG A 193 17.04 -15.59 -14.74
CA ARG A 193 17.97 -15.02 -13.76
C ARG A 193 19.14 -15.98 -13.51
N PRO A 194 20.33 -15.50 -13.18
CA PRO A 194 21.49 -16.37 -12.93
C PRO A 194 21.21 -17.48 -11.90
N SER A 195 20.48 -17.17 -10.82
CA SER A 195 20.06 -18.14 -9.81
C SER A 195 19.09 -19.21 -10.36
N GLU A 196 18.32 -18.89 -11.38
CA GLU A 196 17.41 -19.83 -12.06
C GLU A 196 18.17 -20.70 -13.07
N CYS A 197 19.20 -20.15 -13.73
CA CYS A 197 20.01 -20.87 -14.69
C CYS A 197 20.67 -22.09 -14.06
N ASP A 198 21.24 -21.96 -12.87
CA ASP A 198 21.99 -23.02 -12.19
C ASP A 198 21.15 -24.28 -11.91
N TYR A 199 19.85 -24.14 -11.70
CA TYR A 199 18.90 -25.26 -11.48
C TYR A 199 18.50 -25.98 -12.78
N LEU A 200 18.66 -25.31 -13.92
CA LEU A 200 18.19 -25.79 -15.21
C LEU A 200 19.33 -26.29 -16.12
N LEU A 201 20.59 -26.23 -15.67
CA LEU A 201 21.71 -26.67 -16.44
C LEU A 201 21.63 -28.18 -16.71
N PRO A 202 21.71 -28.62 -17.96
CA PRO A 202 21.86 -30.04 -18.28
C PRO A 202 23.14 -30.60 -17.66
N GLN A 203 23.05 -31.79 -17.06
CA GLN A 203 24.22 -32.42 -16.42
C GLN A 203 25.16 -33.03 -17.42
N ASP A 204 24.60 -33.52 -18.53
CA ASP A 204 25.34 -34.31 -19.54
C ASP A 204 25.72 -33.51 -20.80
N LEU A 205 25.28 -32.25 -20.91
CA LEU A 205 25.52 -31.41 -22.06
C LEU A 205 26.27 -30.13 -21.68
N THR A 206 27.31 -29.83 -22.46
CA THR A 206 28.11 -28.60 -22.30
C THR A 206 27.87 -27.62 -23.45
N PHE A 207 27.59 -28.14 -24.63
CA PHE A 207 27.48 -27.36 -25.85
C PHE A 207 26.04 -27.25 -26.31
N LEU A 208 25.63 -26.05 -26.65
CA LEU A 208 24.27 -25.76 -27.07
C LEU A 208 23.90 -26.43 -28.41
N ALA A 209 24.89 -26.60 -29.30
CA ALA A 209 24.69 -27.29 -30.57
C ALA A 209 24.28 -28.76 -30.43
N ASP A 210 24.62 -29.41 -29.32
CA ASP A 210 24.27 -30.82 -29.05
C ASP A 210 22.80 -30.95 -28.55
N ALA A 211 22.14 -29.84 -28.24
CA ALA A 211 20.74 -29.78 -27.79
C ALA A 211 19.81 -29.39 -28.97
N GLU A 212 19.74 -30.21 -30.00
CA GLU A 212 18.99 -29.91 -31.23
C GLU A 212 17.51 -29.61 -30.97
N MET A 213 16.84 -30.40 -30.13
CA MET A 213 15.43 -30.22 -29.76
C MET A 213 15.17 -28.88 -29.09
N LEU A 214 16.08 -28.47 -28.20
CA LEU A 214 16.01 -27.18 -27.50
C LEU A 214 16.13 -26.02 -28.51
N LEU A 215 17.11 -26.09 -29.40
CA LEU A 215 17.33 -25.06 -30.44
C LEU A 215 16.19 -25.00 -31.45
N GLU A 216 15.66 -26.14 -31.87
CA GLU A 216 14.50 -26.17 -32.77
C GLU A 216 13.28 -25.49 -32.13
N SER A 217 12.93 -25.89 -30.92
CA SER A 217 11.80 -25.27 -30.17
C SER A 217 12.03 -23.79 -29.94
N TYR A 218 13.25 -23.38 -29.60
CA TYR A 218 13.62 -21.98 -29.45
C TYR A 218 13.42 -21.20 -30.76
N HIS A 219 13.89 -21.75 -31.91
CA HIS A 219 13.70 -21.11 -33.20
C HIS A 219 12.24 -21.06 -33.64
N ALA A 220 11.48 -22.13 -33.37
CA ALA A 220 10.04 -22.15 -33.67
C ALA A 220 9.31 -21.04 -32.90
N LEU A 221 9.58 -20.86 -31.60
CA LEU A 221 9.01 -19.78 -30.81
C LEU A 221 9.41 -18.38 -31.29
N CYS A 222 10.70 -18.21 -31.66
CA CYS A 222 11.19 -16.96 -32.24
C CYS A 222 10.53 -16.65 -33.60
N SER A 223 10.40 -17.63 -34.47
CA SER A 223 9.79 -17.50 -35.80
C SER A 223 8.29 -17.20 -35.71
N TYR A 224 7.64 -17.75 -34.69
CA TYR A 224 6.24 -17.44 -34.36
C TYR A 224 6.05 -15.98 -33.89
N GLY A 225 7.12 -15.32 -33.43
CA GLY A 225 7.10 -13.90 -33.00
C GLY A 225 7.19 -13.68 -31.50
N ILE A 226 7.50 -14.72 -30.73
CA ILE A 226 7.74 -14.58 -29.30
C ILE A 226 9.11 -13.93 -29.07
N ALA A 227 9.14 -12.85 -28.30
CA ALA A 227 10.37 -12.14 -28.00
C ALA A 227 11.35 -13.04 -27.24
N ARG A 228 12.61 -13.13 -27.72
CA ARG A 228 13.65 -14.03 -27.18
C ARG A 228 13.76 -13.97 -25.64
N ARG A 229 13.71 -12.78 -25.07
CA ARG A 229 13.78 -12.58 -23.59
C ARG A 229 12.58 -13.12 -22.80
N LYS A 230 11.51 -13.53 -23.47
CA LYS A 230 10.33 -14.11 -22.83
C LYS A 230 10.32 -15.64 -22.90
N ILE A 231 11.18 -16.21 -23.73
CA ILE A 231 11.30 -17.66 -23.90
C ILE A 231 11.79 -18.33 -22.61
N GLY A 232 12.65 -17.66 -21.84
CA GLY A 232 13.11 -18.17 -20.55
C GLY A 232 11.97 -18.43 -19.57
N ARG A 233 10.92 -17.62 -19.60
CA ARG A 233 9.71 -17.88 -18.79
C ARG A 233 8.96 -19.12 -19.26
N ILE A 234 8.88 -19.35 -20.55
CA ILE A 234 8.29 -20.58 -21.12
C ILE A 234 9.10 -21.78 -20.67
N TYR A 235 10.42 -21.69 -20.79
CA TYR A 235 11.34 -22.75 -20.37
C TYR A 235 11.23 -23.07 -18.87
N TRP A 236 11.17 -22.05 -18.02
CA TRP A 236 11.03 -22.22 -16.57
C TRP A 236 9.74 -22.93 -16.16
N ASN A 237 8.62 -22.59 -16.81
CA ASN A 237 7.30 -23.09 -16.42
C ASN A 237 6.90 -24.40 -17.13
N ALA A 238 7.52 -24.72 -18.26
CA ALA A 238 7.21 -25.91 -19.06
C ALA A 238 8.43 -26.32 -19.91
N THR A 239 9.42 -26.93 -19.27
CA THR A 239 10.62 -27.44 -19.93
C THR A 239 10.28 -28.48 -21.01
N GLU A 240 9.20 -29.22 -20.85
CA GLU A 240 8.71 -30.26 -21.76
C GLU A 240 8.39 -29.71 -23.16
N VAL A 241 8.06 -28.41 -23.28
CA VAL A 241 7.86 -27.76 -24.60
C VAL A 241 9.10 -27.86 -25.48
N PHE A 242 10.28 -27.88 -24.86
CA PHE A 242 11.56 -27.93 -25.55
C PHE A 242 12.08 -29.36 -25.86
N SER A 243 11.25 -30.35 -25.51
CA SER A 243 11.47 -31.76 -25.82
C SER A 243 10.45 -32.29 -26.84
N LEU A 244 9.63 -31.41 -27.41
CA LEU A 244 8.66 -31.79 -28.44
C LEU A 244 9.35 -32.16 -29.74
N GLY A 245 8.80 -33.13 -30.46
CA GLY A 245 9.32 -33.56 -31.74
C GLY A 245 9.24 -32.47 -32.81
N GLN A 246 10.02 -32.68 -33.89
CA GLN A 246 10.17 -31.72 -34.97
C GLN A 246 8.82 -31.31 -35.57
N GLY A 247 8.59 -29.99 -35.68
CA GLY A 247 7.36 -29.42 -36.24
C GLY A 247 6.13 -29.46 -35.30
N VAL A 248 6.17 -30.27 -34.23
CA VAL A 248 5.02 -30.43 -33.31
C VAL A 248 4.64 -29.11 -32.61
N LEU A 249 5.66 -28.35 -32.21
CA LEU A 249 5.44 -27.06 -31.57
C LEU A 249 4.74 -26.05 -32.49
N ALA A 250 5.17 -25.99 -33.77
CA ALA A 250 4.53 -25.14 -34.76
C ALA A 250 3.05 -25.51 -34.97
N SER A 251 2.78 -26.82 -35.14
CA SER A 251 1.40 -27.30 -35.27
C SER A 251 0.53 -26.99 -34.06
N LYS A 252 1.09 -27.06 -32.84
CA LYS A 252 0.33 -26.69 -31.61
C LYS A 252 0.02 -25.19 -31.56
N LEU A 253 0.95 -24.35 -32.01
CA LEU A 253 0.73 -22.90 -32.09
C LEU A 253 -0.37 -22.56 -33.12
N GLU A 254 -0.34 -23.20 -34.29
CA GLU A 254 -1.38 -23.08 -35.31
C GLU A 254 -2.74 -23.60 -34.82
N ALA A 255 -2.75 -24.70 -34.07
CA ALA A 255 -3.97 -25.24 -33.48
C ALA A 255 -4.61 -24.26 -32.49
N LEU A 256 -3.82 -23.48 -31.73
CA LEU A 256 -4.34 -22.41 -30.86
C LEU A 256 -4.97 -21.27 -31.66
N GLU A 257 -4.38 -20.89 -32.81
CA GLU A 257 -5.00 -19.92 -33.75
C GLU A 257 -6.33 -20.49 -34.29
N GLY A 258 -6.35 -21.77 -34.62
CA GLY A 258 -7.55 -22.49 -35.07
C GLY A 258 -8.69 -22.52 -34.04
N LEU A 259 -8.40 -22.30 -32.74
CA LEU A 259 -9.43 -22.12 -31.71
C LEU A 259 -10.08 -20.73 -31.76
N GLY A 260 -9.61 -19.81 -32.61
CA GLY A 260 -10.18 -18.47 -32.78
C GLY A 260 -9.41 -17.36 -32.06
N PHE A 261 -8.17 -17.62 -31.66
CA PHE A 261 -7.29 -16.59 -31.10
C PHE A 261 -6.49 -15.90 -32.21
N SER A 262 -6.30 -14.59 -32.06
CA SER A 262 -5.30 -13.88 -32.86
C SER A 262 -3.88 -14.29 -32.48
N LYS A 263 -2.93 -14.17 -33.38
CA LYS A 263 -1.52 -14.43 -33.13
C LYS A 263 -0.99 -13.69 -31.89
N ALA A 264 -1.41 -12.45 -31.69
CA ALA A 264 -1.04 -11.66 -30.52
C ALA A 264 -1.57 -12.26 -29.22
N SER A 265 -2.79 -12.79 -29.23
CA SER A 265 -3.41 -13.46 -28.09
C SER A 265 -2.73 -14.79 -27.79
N VAL A 266 -2.39 -15.57 -28.82
CA VAL A 266 -1.63 -16.82 -28.65
C VAL A 266 -0.26 -16.54 -28.03
N ILE A 267 0.47 -15.51 -28.47
CA ILE A 267 1.75 -15.13 -27.87
C ILE A 267 1.60 -14.84 -26.38
N LYS A 268 0.61 -14.04 -25.97
CA LYS A 268 0.35 -13.76 -24.55
C LYS A 268 -0.03 -15.02 -23.78
N LEU A 269 -0.89 -15.85 -24.35
CA LEU A 269 -1.34 -17.11 -23.77
C LEU A 269 -0.17 -18.06 -23.49
N VAL A 270 0.69 -18.27 -24.48
CA VAL A 270 1.85 -19.16 -24.39
C VAL A 270 2.87 -18.64 -23.36
N ILE A 271 3.11 -17.32 -23.31
CA ILE A 271 4.02 -16.74 -22.31
C ILE A 271 3.44 -16.85 -20.91
N SER A 272 2.14 -16.69 -20.75
CA SER A 272 1.46 -16.71 -19.44
C SER A 272 1.27 -18.14 -18.92
N THR A 273 0.86 -19.07 -19.79
CA THR A 273 0.52 -20.45 -19.44
C THR A 273 1.12 -21.41 -20.46
N PRO A 274 2.45 -21.64 -20.43
CA PRO A 274 3.13 -22.49 -21.44
C PRO A 274 2.66 -23.94 -21.43
N THR A 275 2.10 -24.41 -20.35
CA THR A 275 1.55 -25.78 -20.23
C THR A 275 0.47 -26.08 -21.27
N VAL A 276 -0.13 -25.02 -21.89
CA VAL A 276 -1.06 -25.19 -23.02
C VAL A 276 -0.41 -25.87 -24.24
N LEU A 277 0.93 -25.86 -24.32
CA LEU A 277 1.68 -26.51 -25.39
C LEU A 277 2.12 -27.95 -25.04
N VAL A 278 2.16 -28.32 -23.74
CA VAL A 278 2.67 -29.64 -23.30
C VAL A 278 1.59 -30.70 -23.46
N HIS A 279 0.48 -30.52 -22.81
CA HIS A 279 -0.63 -31.46 -22.85
C HIS A 279 -1.53 -31.21 -24.06
N ASP A 280 -2.57 -32.01 -24.23
CA ASP A 280 -3.66 -31.62 -25.13
C ASP A 280 -4.59 -30.66 -24.34
N PRO A 281 -4.28 -29.36 -24.31
CA PRO A 281 -4.98 -28.37 -23.47
C PRO A 281 -6.37 -28.10 -24.03
N ALA A 282 -6.67 -28.76 -25.12
CA ALA A 282 -7.85 -28.51 -25.90
C ALA A 282 -9.13 -28.73 -25.10
N VAL A 283 -9.15 -29.63 -24.11
CA VAL A 283 -10.40 -29.93 -23.39
C VAL A 283 -10.75 -28.79 -22.43
N GLU A 284 -9.81 -28.40 -21.54
CA GLU A 284 -10.08 -27.38 -20.52
C GLU A 284 -10.25 -25.98 -21.13
N LEU A 285 -9.34 -25.59 -22.00
CA LEU A 285 -9.42 -24.33 -22.72
C LEU A 285 -10.63 -24.30 -23.67
N LYS A 286 -10.92 -25.38 -24.40
CA LYS A 286 -12.10 -25.48 -25.25
C LYS A 286 -13.39 -25.36 -24.44
N THR A 287 -13.47 -26.01 -23.28
CA THR A 287 -14.62 -25.88 -22.38
C THR A 287 -14.83 -24.42 -21.95
N PHE A 288 -13.74 -23.73 -21.60
CA PHE A 288 -13.82 -22.32 -21.26
C PHE A 288 -14.25 -21.46 -22.47
N LEU A 289 -13.75 -21.74 -23.67
CA LEU A 289 -14.14 -21.02 -24.89
C LEU A 289 -15.61 -21.25 -25.24
N LEU A 290 -16.11 -22.47 -25.05
CA LEU A 290 -17.56 -22.77 -25.22
C LEU A 290 -18.42 -21.99 -24.26
N TRP A 291 -17.97 -21.79 -23.01
CA TRP A 291 -18.66 -20.91 -22.07
C TRP A 291 -18.66 -19.44 -22.55
N LEU A 292 -17.55 -18.95 -23.12
CA LEU A 292 -17.51 -17.60 -23.68
C LEU A 292 -18.49 -17.44 -24.86
N ASP A 293 -18.54 -18.41 -25.75
CA ASP A 293 -19.49 -18.44 -26.88
C ASP A 293 -20.93 -18.41 -26.37
N ASP A 294 -21.24 -19.22 -25.37
CA ASP A 294 -22.56 -19.35 -24.75
C ASP A 294 -23.07 -18.04 -24.09
N ILE A 295 -22.17 -17.24 -23.52
CA ILE A 295 -22.48 -15.93 -22.94
C ILE A 295 -22.30 -14.78 -23.94
N GLY A 296 -22.10 -15.10 -25.23
CA GLY A 296 -22.00 -14.16 -26.31
C GLY A 296 -20.72 -13.31 -26.35
N ILE A 297 -19.61 -13.88 -25.86
CA ILE A 297 -18.30 -13.22 -25.88
C ILE A 297 -17.41 -13.87 -26.93
N GLN A 298 -16.84 -13.06 -27.83
CA GLN A 298 -15.89 -13.55 -28.84
C GLN A 298 -14.64 -14.14 -28.19
N ARG A 299 -14.16 -15.27 -28.73
CA ARG A 299 -13.02 -16.01 -28.14
C ARG A 299 -11.75 -15.18 -28.01
N ASP A 300 -11.44 -14.35 -28.99
CA ASP A 300 -10.24 -13.48 -28.96
C ASP A 300 -10.37 -12.27 -28.02
N TRP A 301 -11.61 -12.00 -27.53
CA TRP A 301 -11.82 -10.91 -26.57
C TRP A 301 -10.94 -11.04 -25.33
N ILE A 302 -10.80 -12.26 -24.82
CA ILE A 302 -9.97 -12.52 -23.63
C ILE A 302 -8.51 -12.16 -23.85
N GLY A 303 -7.99 -12.34 -25.08
CA GLY A 303 -6.62 -12.02 -25.44
C GLY A 303 -6.22 -10.58 -25.19
N GLN A 304 -7.20 -9.64 -25.19
CA GLN A 304 -6.95 -8.23 -24.90
C GLN A 304 -6.55 -8.02 -23.43
N PHE A 305 -7.09 -8.85 -22.53
CA PHE A 305 -6.92 -8.75 -21.09
C PHE A 305 -5.89 -9.72 -20.53
N LEU A 306 -5.43 -10.71 -21.31
CA LEU A 306 -4.38 -11.62 -20.86
C LEU A 306 -3.11 -10.85 -20.52
N SER A 307 -2.56 -11.13 -19.34
CA SER A 307 -1.27 -10.63 -18.87
C SER A 307 -0.20 -11.69 -19.00
N GLU A 308 0.90 -11.36 -19.63
CA GLU A 308 2.05 -12.27 -19.73
C GLU A 308 2.68 -12.65 -18.38
N ARG A 309 2.28 -11.98 -17.29
CA ARG A 309 2.85 -12.19 -15.96
C ARG A 309 2.08 -13.16 -15.08
N VAL A 310 0.87 -13.52 -15.48
CA VAL A 310 -0.06 -14.33 -14.69
C VAL A 310 -0.25 -15.67 -15.38
N SER A 311 -0.23 -16.77 -14.64
CA SER A 311 -0.61 -18.09 -15.15
C SER A 311 -2.09 -18.31 -14.93
N TYR A 312 -2.80 -18.85 -15.92
CA TYR A 312 -4.26 -19.03 -15.89
C TYR A 312 -4.64 -20.50 -15.68
N ASN A 313 -5.65 -20.72 -14.84
CA ASN A 313 -6.27 -22.02 -14.60
C ASN A 313 -7.67 -22.02 -15.20
N TRP A 314 -7.82 -22.58 -16.38
CA TRP A 314 -9.09 -22.59 -17.13
C TRP A 314 -10.23 -23.30 -16.41
N PRO A 315 -10.04 -24.48 -15.78
CA PRO A 315 -11.08 -25.11 -14.97
C PRO A 315 -11.64 -24.23 -13.86
N LYS A 316 -10.77 -23.50 -13.15
CA LYS A 316 -11.23 -22.56 -12.11
C LYS A 316 -12.05 -21.41 -12.69
N MET A 317 -11.67 -20.91 -13.86
CA MET A 317 -12.44 -19.85 -14.54
C MET A 317 -13.81 -20.35 -14.96
N VAL A 318 -13.90 -21.59 -15.47
CA VAL A 318 -15.20 -22.26 -15.76
C VAL A 318 -16.02 -22.40 -14.50
N GLN A 319 -15.42 -22.85 -13.40
CA GLN A 319 -16.10 -22.98 -12.10
C GLN A 319 -16.65 -21.64 -11.60
N ALA A 320 -15.88 -20.55 -11.77
CA ALA A 320 -16.33 -19.21 -11.40
C ALA A 320 -17.52 -18.73 -12.24
N LEU A 321 -17.55 -19.03 -13.55
CA LEU A 321 -18.72 -18.76 -14.40
C LEU A 321 -19.92 -19.61 -14.00
N GLN A 322 -19.69 -20.88 -13.66
CA GLN A 322 -20.72 -21.80 -13.22
C GLN A 322 -21.36 -21.38 -11.90
N SER A 323 -20.58 -20.86 -10.94
CA SER A 323 -21.11 -20.32 -9.68
C SER A 323 -22.08 -19.16 -9.89
N LEU A 324 -21.91 -18.32 -10.91
CA LEU A 324 -22.92 -17.32 -11.28
C LEU A 324 -24.18 -17.96 -11.86
N SER A 325 -24.03 -19.02 -12.67
CA SER A 325 -25.19 -19.76 -13.20
C SER A 325 -25.99 -20.43 -12.08
N ASP A 326 -25.32 -20.98 -11.06
CA ASP A 326 -25.92 -21.58 -9.87
C ASP A 326 -26.74 -20.56 -9.04
N LEU A 327 -26.38 -19.28 -9.15
CA LEU A 327 -27.11 -18.14 -8.57
C LEU A 327 -28.26 -17.64 -9.48
N GLU A 328 -28.67 -18.44 -10.44
CA GLU A 328 -29.77 -18.14 -11.38
C GLU A 328 -29.50 -16.94 -12.32
N PHE A 329 -28.23 -16.54 -12.52
CA PHE A 329 -27.90 -15.52 -13.53
C PHE A 329 -28.17 -16.07 -14.93
N THR A 330 -28.78 -15.26 -15.78
CA THR A 330 -28.94 -15.63 -17.18
C THR A 330 -27.60 -15.53 -17.92
N LYS A 331 -27.46 -16.26 -19.02
CA LYS A 331 -26.25 -16.20 -19.87
C LYS A 331 -25.93 -14.76 -20.30
N ASP A 332 -26.95 -13.95 -20.59
CA ASP A 332 -26.80 -12.54 -20.93
C ASP A 332 -26.32 -11.69 -19.73
N ASP A 333 -26.81 -11.96 -18.52
CA ASP A 333 -26.35 -11.29 -17.31
C ASP A 333 -24.87 -11.60 -17.04
N ILE A 334 -24.48 -12.88 -17.15
CA ILE A 334 -23.08 -13.31 -17.00
C ILE A 334 -22.19 -12.63 -18.05
N GLY A 335 -22.63 -12.61 -19.29
CA GLY A 335 -21.92 -11.95 -20.38
C GLY A 335 -21.72 -10.44 -20.15
N LYS A 336 -22.73 -9.75 -19.60
CA LYS A 336 -22.61 -8.33 -19.20
C LYS A 336 -21.62 -8.13 -18.06
N VAL A 337 -21.69 -8.97 -17.01
CA VAL A 337 -20.78 -8.90 -15.87
C VAL A 337 -19.34 -9.11 -16.31
N VAL A 338 -19.07 -10.16 -17.09
CA VAL A 338 -17.72 -10.50 -17.56
C VAL A 338 -17.15 -9.41 -18.47
N ARG A 339 -17.94 -8.90 -19.43
CA ARG A 339 -17.47 -7.80 -20.31
C ARG A 339 -17.13 -6.55 -19.54
N LYS A 340 -17.86 -6.26 -18.47
CA LYS A 340 -17.66 -5.05 -17.68
C LYS A 340 -16.55 -5.20 -16.64
N ASN A 341 -16.31 -6.43 -16.16
CA ASN A 341 -15.34 -6.73 -15.11
C ASN A 341 -14.40 -7.89 -15.51
N PRO A 342 -13.61 -7.78 -16.58
CA PRO A 342 -12.75 -8.86 -17.04
C PRO A 342 -11.72 -9.30 -15.97
N HIS A 343 -11.28 -8.38 -15.11
CA HIS A 343 -10.34 -8.63 -14.02
C HIS A 343 -10.87 -9.68 -13.02
N LEU A 344 -12.16 -9.65 -12.69
CA LEU A 344 -12.76 -10.61 -11.76
C LEU A 344 -12.65 -12.06 -12.24
N LEU A 345 -12.69 -12.27 -13.56
CA LEU A 345 -12.52 -13.59 -14.17
C LEU A 345 -11.06 -13.97 -14.33
N LEU A 346 -10.18 -13.01 -14.64
CA LEU A 346 -8.78 -13.27 -14.97
C LEU A 346 -7.87 -13.28 -13.75
N GLU A 347 -8.12 -12.41 -12.76
CA GLU A 347 -7.33 -12.38 -11.55
C GLU A 347 -7.58 -13.64 -10.70
N GLN A 348 -6.49 -14.27 -10.28
CA GLN A 348 -6.50 -15.54 -9.58
C GLN A 348 -7.34 -16.63 -10.30
N SER A 349 -7.49 -16.51 -11.63
CA SER A 349 -8.26 -17.45 -12.46
C SER A 349 -9.72 -17.60 -12.01
N GLY A 350 -10.40 -16.49 -11.80
CA GLY A 350 -11.79 -16.45 -11.33
C GLY A 350 -11.95 -16.51 -9.80
N GLY A 351 -10.85 -16.61 -9.06
CA GLY A 351 -10.89 -16.61 -7.60
C GLY A 351 -11.45 -15.31 -7.01
N GLU A 352 -11.17 -14.18 -7.65
CA GLU A 352 -11.72 -12.88 -7.24
C GLU A 352 -13.24 -12.81 -7.43
N LEU A 353 -13.75 -13.34 -8.53
CA LEU A 353 -15.19 -13.40 -8.76
C LEU A 353 -15.89 -14.24 -7.68
N HIS A 354 -15.37 -15.42 -7.41
CA HIS A 354 -15.91 -16.33 -6.39
C HIS A 354 -15.86 -15.68 -4.99
N SER A 355 -14.70 -15.12 -4.63
CA SER A 355 -14.50 -14.45 -3.34
C SER A 355 -15.42 -13.23 -3.15
N THR A 356 -15.63 -12.45 -4.22
CA THR A 356 -16.54 -11.30 -4.19
C THR A 356 -17.99 -11.75 -4.00
N VAL A 357 -18.40 -12.78 -4.74
CA VAL A 357 -19.75 -13.39 -4.60
C VAL A 357 -19.96 -13.90 -3.18
N ASP A 358 -19.03 -14.71 -2.65
CA ASP A 358 -19.13 -15.25 -1.30
C ASP A 358 -19.21 -14.16 -0.23
N THR A 359 -18.37 -13.13 -0.36
CA THR A 359 -18.36 -11.99 0.58
C THR A 359 -19.70 -11.24 0.57
N MET A 360 -20.28 -11.06 -0.59
CA MET A 360 -21.58 -10.40 -0.73
C MET A 360 -22.74 -11.28 -0.26
N GLN A 361 -22.69 -12.59 -0.50
CA GLN A 361 -23.69 -13.52 0.03
C GLN A 361 -23.67 -13.59 1.55
N MET A 362 -22.50 -13.52 2.18
CA MET A 362 -22.41 -13.48 3.66
C MET A 362 -23.12 -12.27 4.28
N VAL A 363 -23.30 -11.17 3.54
CA VAL A 363 -24.07 -10.00 3.99
C VAL A 363 -25.50 -9.97 3.41
N GLY A 364 -26.02 -11.12 3.02
CA GLY A 364 -27.42 -11.27 2.61
C GLY A 364 -27.74 -10.78 1.20
N SER A 365 -26.74 -10.63 0.32
CA SER A 365 -26.97 -10.20 -1.08
C SER A 365 -27.58 -11.33 -1.90
N GLY A 366 -28.63 -11.00 -2.64
CA GLY A 366 -29.20 -11.88 -3.66
C GLY A 366 -28.68 -11.56 -5.06
N LYS A 367 -29.23 -12.26 -6.07
CA LYS A 367 -28.89 -12.08 -7.49
C LYS A 367 -28.96 -10.62 -7.95
N ARG A 368 -30.04 -9.91 -7.57
CA ARG A 368 -30.27 -8.52 -8.02
C ARG A 368 -29.21 -7.56 -7.52
N GLU A 369 -28.84 -7.70 -6.25
CA GLU A 369 -27.84 -6.86 -5.59
C GLU A 369 -26.44 -7.15 -6.13
N LEU A 370 -26.11 -8.41 -6.40
CA LEU A 370 -24.86 -8.80 -7.04
C LEU A 370 -24.76 -8.26 -8.46
N LEU A 371 -25.84 -8.35 -9.24
CA LEU A 371 -25.87 -7.82 -10.59
C LEU A 371 -25.69 -6.29 -10.58
N ASP A 372 -26.36 -5.59 -9.66
CA ASP A 372 -26.21 -4.15 -9.49
C ASP A 372 -24.77 -3.77 -9.11
N LEU A 373 -24.15 -4.51 -8.18
CA LEU A 373 -22.74 -4.32 -7.81
C LEU A 373 -21.83 -4.41 -9.05
N PHE A 374 -21.88 -5.53 -9.76
CA PHE A 374 -21.00 -5.76 -10.91
C PHE A 374 -21.23 -4.81 -12.08
N LEU A 375 -22.48 -4.35 -12.29
CA LEU A 375 -22.79 -3.45 -13.38
C LEU A 375 -22.56 -1.96 -13.05
N ASN A 376 -22.76 -1.54 -11.82
CA ASN A 376 -22.64 -0.13 -11.45
C ASN A 376 -21.32 0.22 -10.76
N HIS A 377 -20.60 -0.76 -10.23
CA HIS A 377 -19.32 -0.57 -9.56
C HIS A 377 -18.23 -1.47 -10.18
N PRO A 378 -17.83 -1.25 -11.44
CA PRO A 378 -16.78 -2.02 -12.08
C PRO A 378 -15.44 -1.84 -11.33
N ASN A 379 -14.61 -2.87 -11.31
CA ASN A 379 -13.32 -2.93 -10.64
C ASN A 379 -13.37 -3.03 -9.09
N VAL A 380 -14.49 -3.38 -8.51
CA VAL A 380 -14.59 -3.70 -7.09
C VAL A 380 -14.21 -5.18 -6.89
N ASP A 381 -13.16 -5.44 -6.13
CA ASP A 381 -12.72 -6.79 -5.75
C ASP A 381 -13.24 -7.21 -4.37
N SER A 382 -12.94 -8.45 -3.96
CA SER A 382 -13.37 -9.00 -2.66
C SER A 382 -12.77 -8.24 -1.46
N VAL A 383 -11.56 -7.73 -1.59
CA VAL A 383 -10.87 -6.96 -0.55
C VAL A 383 -11.55 -5.60 -0.39
N ASP A 384 -11.86 -4.95 -1.50
CA ASP A 384 -12.59 -3.67 -1.52
C ASP A 384 -13.99 -3.84 -0.91
N VAL A 385 -14.73 -4.88 -1.30
CA VAL A 385 -16.05 -5.19 -0.71
C VAL A 385 -15.94 -5.37 0.81
N GLY A 386 -15.03 -6.20 1.28
CA GLY A 386 -14.81 -6.43 2.71
C GLY A 386 -14.41 -5.15 3.46
N TRP A 387 -13.52 -4.35 2.87
CA TRP A 387 -13.11 -3.06 3.41
C TRP A 387 -14.28 -2.07 3.47
N ASN A 388 -15.08 -1.99 2.42
CA ASN A 388 -16.23 -1.10 2.32
C ASN A 388 -17.30 -1.46 3.37
N ILE A 389 -17.60 -2.75 3.56
CA ILE A 389 -18.51 -3.25 4.60
C ILE A 389 -17.98 -2.88 6.00
N SER A 390 -16.68 -3.07 6.24
CA SER A 390 -16.03 -2.69 7.50
C SER A 390 -16.16 -1.19 7.76
N LYS A 391 -15.92 -0.34 6.75
CA LYS A 391 -16.11 1.12 6.86
C LYS A 391 -17.55 1.51 7.09
N GLY A 392 -18.49 0.83 6.44
CA GLY A 392 -19.94 1.00 6.67
C GLY A 392 -20.31 0.66 8.13
N SER A 393 -19.84 -0.46 8.64
CA SER A 393 -20.03 -0.85 10.05
C SER A 393 -19.48 0.19 11.03
N CYS A 394 -18.23 0.65 10.80
CA CYS A 394 -17.64 1.72 11.61
C CYS A 394 -18.47 3.02 11.56
N PHE A 395 -18.99 3.39 10.39
CA PHE A 395 -19.86 4.57 10.26
C PHE A 395 -21.14 4.42 11.09
N LEU A 396 -21.83 3.27 11.01
CA LEU A 396 -23.05 3.00 11.78
C LEU A 396 -22.77 3.07 13.29
N HIS A 397 -21.68 2.49 13.73
CA HIS A 397 -21.24 2.58 15.13
C HIS A 397 -20.89 4.02 15.55
N ASP A 398 -20.20 4.77 14.71
CA ASP A 398 -19.81 6.17 14.94
C ASP A 398 -21.01 7.09 15.18
N ILE A 399 -22.13 6.84 14.50
CA ILE A 399 -23.38 7.60 14.70
C ILE A 399 -24.18 7.12 15.91
N GLY A 400 -23.70 6.07 16.60
CA GLY A 400 -24.24 5.57 17.86
C GLY A 400 -25.40 4.55 17.69
N ILE A 401 -25.41 3.78 16.59
CA ILE A 401 -26.29 2.62 16.42
C ILE A 401 -25.77 1.48 17.29
N SER A 402 -26.66 0.75 17.96
CA SER A 402 -26.28 -0.39 18.81
C SER A 402 -25.72 -1.53 17.97
N TYR A 403 -24.87 -2.38 18.57
CA TYR A 403 -24.30 -3.54 17.89
C TYR A 403 -25.37 -4.47 17.28
N CYS A 404 -26.46 -4.74 18.04
CA CYS A 404 -27.55 -5.58 17.55
C CYS A 404 -28.26 -4.99 16.33
N ASP A 405 -28.44 -3.67 16.30
CA ASP A 405 -29.09 -3.00 15.18
C ASP A 405 -28.15 -2.84 13.98
N VAL A 406 -26.83 -2.63 14.21
CA VAL A 406 -25.83 -2.69 13.13
C VAL A 406 -25.85 -4.05 12.46
N LYS A 407 -25.90 -5.14 13.25
CA LYS A 407 -26.01 -6.49 12.70
C LYS A 407 -27.27 -6.65 11.83
N LYS A 408 -28.45 -6.24 12.32
CA LYS A 408 -29.70 -6.31 11.54
C LYS A 408 -29.64 -5.51 10.23
N ILE A 409 -29.02 -4.32 10.26
CA ILE A 409 -28.84 -3.50 9.06
C ILE A 409 -27.90 -4.20 8.07
N LEU A 410 -26.81 -4.79 8.53
CA LEU A 410 -25.89 -5.51 7.67
C LEU A 410 -26.48 -6.81 7.12
N ASP A 411 -27.22 -7.55 7.92
CA ASP A 411 -27.90 -8.79 7.47
C ASP A 411 -28.97 -8.52 6.39
N SER A 412 -29.63 -7.36 6.43
CA SER A 412 -30.71 -7.01 5.48
C SER A 412 -30.28 -6.09 4.35
N HIS A 413 -29.25 -5.28 4.55
CA HIS A 413 -28.83 -4.22 3.62
C HIS A 413 -27.30 -4.11 3.48
N GLY A 414 -26.56 -5.16 3.89
CA GLY A 414 -25.09 -5.15 3.89
C GLY A 414 -24.48 -4.98 2.50
N TRP A 415 -25.18 -5.46 1.48
CA TRP A 415 -24.78 -5.31 0.09
C TRP A 415 -24.52 -3.85 -0.31
N MET A 416 -25.30 -2.91 0.22
CA MET A 416 -25.10 -1.49 -0.06
C MET A 416 -23.70 -1.02 0.35
N PHE A 417 -23.24 -1.48 1.53
CA PHE A 417 -21.94 -1.08 2.07
C PHE A 417 -20.77 -1.69 1.33
N GLY A 418 -20.99 -2.80 0.61
CA GLY A 418 -19.96 -3.43 -0.23
C GLY A 418 -19.64 -2.64 -1.50
N ALA A 419 -20.63 -1.96 -2.05
CA ALA A 419 -20.55 -1.33 -3.38
C ALA A 419 -19.55 -0.15 -3.46
N ALA A 420 -19.43 0.66 -2.40
CA ALA A 420 -18.52 1.80 -2.35
C ALA A 420 -18.19 2.22 -0.90
N PRO A 421 -17.00 2.79 -0.65
CA PRO A 421 -16.61 3.20 0.68
C PRO A 421 -17.47 4.38 1.19
N MET A 422 -17.78 4.35 2.49
CA MET A 422 -18.50 5.42 3.16
C MET A 422 -17.63 6.68 3.32
N LYS A 423 -18.20 7.86 3.13
CA LYS A 423 -17.57 9.12 3.51
C LYS A 423 -17.33 9.17 5.02
N ALA A 424 -16.30 9.90 5.46
CA ALA A 424 -16.06 10.09 6.89
C ALA A 424 -17.31 10.68 7.58
N THR A 425 -17.65 10.13 8.75
CA THR A 425 -18.83 10.54 9.52
C THR A 425 -18.87 12.06 9.75
N SER A 426 -17.71 12.69 10.00
CA SER A 426 -17.58 14.14 10.16
C SER A 426 -17.95 14.91 8.90
N THR A 427 -17.60 14.39 7.72
CA THR A 427 -17.93 14.98 6.41
C THR A 427 -19.43 14.91 6.16
N ILE A 428 -20.05 13.74 6.40
CA ILE A 428 -21.50 13.56 6.25
C ILE A 428 -22.26 14.51 7.16
N LEU A 429 -21.91 14.57 8.45
CA LEU A 429 -22.55 15.45 9.41
C LEU A 429 -22.43 16.94 9.04
N ALA A 430 -21.26 17.34 8.50
CA ALA A 430 -21.03 18.70 8.05
C ALA A 430 -21.85 19.04 6.80
N GLN A 431 -21.93 18.14 5.82
CA GLN A 431 -22.69 18.33 4.58
C GLN A 431 -24.19 18.38 4.85
N LEU A 432 -24.70 17.46 5.67
CA LEU A 432 -26.11 17.42 6.05
C LEU A 432 -26.48 18.54 7.04
N ASN A 433 -25.51 19.14 7.72
CA ASN A 433 -25.72 20.09 8.82
C ASN A 433 -26.62 19.54 9.93
N VAL A 434 -26.37 18.29 10.35
CA VAL A 434 -27.12 17.57 11.39
C VAL A 434 -26.20 16.96 12.44
N GLY A 435 -26.76 16.68 13.62
CA GLY A 435 -26.07 15.93 14.67
C GLY A 435 -26.21 14.41 14.47
N LYS A 436 -25.32 13.63 15.14
CA LYS A 436 -25.32 12.16 15.11
C LYS A 436 -26.68 11.54 15.45
N ALA A 437 -27.38 12.06 16.44
CA ALA A 437 -28.68 11.54 16.88
C ALA A 437 -29.74 11.60 15.77
N ARG A 438 -29.76 12.69 14.98
CA ARG A 438 -30.69 12.83 13.86
C ARG A 438 -30.29 11.92 12.70
N LEU A 439 -29.00 11.83 12.38
CA LEU A 439 -28.51 10.94 11.35
C LEU A 439 -28.82 9.48 11.70
N ARG A 440 -28.60 9.07 12.98
CA ARG A 440 -28.97 7.75 13.48
C ARG A 440 -30.46 7.46 13.25
N LYS A 441 -31.34 8.42 13.60
CA LYS A 441 -32.78 8.26 13.41
C LYS A 441 -33.13 8.01 11.95
N ILE A 442 -32.55 8.78 11.03
CA ILE A 442 -32.76 8.64 9.58
C ILE A 442 -32.34 7.26 9.09
N ILE A 443 -31.13 6.80 9.48
CA ILE A 443 -30.62 5.49 9.06
C ILE A 443 -31.44 4.34 9.65
N MET A 444 -31.92 4.47 10.88
CA MET A 444 -32.79 3.46 11.51
C MET A 444 -34.16 3.37 10.85
N GLU A 445 -34.71 4.49 10.38
CA GLU A 445 -35.97 4.53 9.65
C GLU A 445 -35.83 4.04 8.21
N GLU A 446 -34.75 4.44 7.52
CA GLU A 446 -34.49 4.11 6.13
C GLU A 446 -33.00 3.79 5.89
N PRO A 447 -32.57 2.53 6.11
CA PRO A 447 -31.16 2.14 5.94
C PRO A 447 -30.60 2.42 4.54
N CYS A 448 -31.44 2.34 3.50
CA CYS A 448 -31.06 2.62 2.10
C CYS A 448 -30.55 4.04 1.87
N GLN A 449 -30.87 5.00 2.72
CA GLN A 449 -30.34 6.35 2.64
C GLN A 449 -28.81 6.42 2.84
N SER A 450 -28.21 5.36 3.41
CA SER A 450 -26.75 5.25 3.54
C SER A 450 -26.04 5.32 2.18
N MET A 451 -26.65 4.88 1.09
CA MET A 451 -26.10 4.97 -0.28
C MET A 451 -25.78 6.42 -0.68
N ASN A 452 -26.56 7.39 -0.22
CA ASN A 452 -26.33 8.82 -0.50
C ASN A 452 -25.06 9.36 0.21
N TYR A 453 -24.48 8.59 1.12
CA TYR A 453 -23.33 9.01 1.91
C TYR A 453 -22.03 8.32 1.50
N MET A 454 -22.05 7.54 0.44
CA MET A 454 -20.87 6.89 -0.14
C MET A 454 -20.00 7.88 -0.92
N ILE A 455 -18.73 7.54 -1.11
CA ILE A 455 -17.83 8.31 -1.96
C ILE A 455 -18.37 8.27 -3.40
N GLY A 456 -18.36 9.41 -4.07
CA GLY A 456 -18.98 9.57 -5.41
C GLY A 456 -20.40 10.10 -5.38
N SER A 457 -21.21 9.82 -4.34
CA SER A 457 -22.59 10.30 -4.23
C SER A 457 -22.66 11.79 -3.83
N LYS A 458 -23.63 12.53 -4.35
CA LYS A 458 -23.92 13.90 -3.90
C LYS A 458 -24.83 13.84 -2.67
N VAL A 459 -24.32 14.31 -1.53
CA VAL A 459 -25.12 14.41 -0.32
C VAL A 459 -26.04 15.62 -0.44
N SER A 460 -27.34 15.39 -0.59
CA SER A 460 -28.35 16.44 -0.58
C SER A 460 -28.55 16.95 0.86
N ARG A 461 -28.62 18.28 1.00
CA ARG A 461 -28.91 18.87 2.33
C ARG A 461 -30.31 18.49 2.76
N LEU A 462 -30.43 17.99 3.98
CA LEU A 462 -31.74 17.75 4.57
C LEU A 462 -32.50 19.08 4.78
N PRO A 463 -33.83 19.08 4.66
CA PRO A 463 -34.65 20.26 4.95
C PRO A 463 -34.29 20.81 6.34
N ARG A 464 -34.14 22.13 6.45
CA ARG A 464 -33.89 22.76 7.75
C ARG A 464 -35.06 22.44 8.67
N CYS A 465 -34.84 21.70 9.74
CA CYS A 465 -35.84 21.61 10.79
C CYS A 465 -36.03 22.98 11.40
N LYS A 466 -37.29 23.28 11.78
CA LYS A 466 -37.63 24.47 12.59
C LYS A 466 -36.67 24.55 13.78
N PRO A 467 -36.28 25.75 14.24
CA PRO A 467 -35.28 25.93 15.30
C PRO A 467 -35.66 25.12 16.56
N GLU A 468 -34.86 24.06 16.78
CA GLU A 468 -35.07 23.17 17.94
C GLU A 468 -34.75 23.87 19.27
N PRO A 469 -35.25 23.34 20.39
CA PRO A 469 -34.92 23.79 21.77
C PRO A 469 -33.42 24.01 21.97
N CYS A 470 -32.59 23.22 21.30
CA CYS A 470 -31.13 23.30 21.36
C CYS A 470 -30.55 24.67 20.92
N VAL A 471 -31.17 25.38 19.99
CA VAL A 471 -30.69 26.70 19.56
C VAL A 471 -31.04 27.76 20.62
N LYS A 472 -32.20 27.62 21.26
CA LYS A 472 -32.59 28.47 22.38
C LYS A 472 -31.65 28.31 23.58
N GLU A 473 -31.32 27.05 23.95
CA GLU A 473 -30.37 26.76 25.02
C GLU A 473 -28.96 27.31 24.73
N LYS A 474 -28.49 27.21 23.51
CA LYS A 474 -27.19 27.77 23.12
C LYS A 474 -27.17 29.29 23.18
N ARG A 475 -28.24 29.93 22.70
CA ARG A 475 -28.38 31.38 22.71
C ARG A 475 -28.41 31.89 24.13
N GLU A 476 -29.15 31.23 25.01
CA GLU A 476 -29.19 31.52 26.44
C GLU A 476 -27.84 31.35 27.14
N PHE A 477 -27.09 30.25 26.79
CA PHE A 477 -25.74 30.06 27.29
C PHE A 477 -24.80 31.18 26.84
N LEU A 478 -24.82 31.57 25.55
CA LEU A 478 -23.96 32.63 25.01
C LEU A 478 -24.31 33.99 25.68
N ARG A 479 -25.60 34.27 25.92
CA ARG A 479 -26.03 35.48 26.62
C ARG A 479 -25.46 35.52 28.03
N ARG A 480 -25.49 34.40 28.78
CA ARG A 480 -24.92 34.32 30.13
C ARG A 480 -23.43 34.61 30.20
N ILE A 481 -22.68 34.26 29.19
CA ILE A 481 -21.24 34.53 29.13
C ILE A 481 -20.91 35.90 28.51
N GLY A 482 -21.89 36.74 28.24
CA GLY A 482 -21.72 38.15 27.87
C GLY A 482 -21.69 38.42 26.36
N PHE A 483 -22.35 37.59 25.54
CA PHE A 483 -22.63 37.93 24.14
C PHE A 483 -23.88 38.79 24.03
N VAL A 484 -23.83 39.79 23.16
CA VAL A 484 -24.98 40.65 22.87
C VAL A 484 -25.90 39.97 21.90
N GLU A 485 -27.20 39.94 22.19
CA GLU A 485 -28.19 39.30 21.31
C GLU A 485 -28.28 40.04 19.96
N GLY A 486 -28.29 39.27 18.89
CA GLY A 486 -28.31 39.83 17.53
C GLY A 486 -26.95 40.32 17.02
N SER A 487 -25.87 40.28 17.82
CA SER A 487 -24.53 40.67 17.37
C SER A 487 -23.95 39.67 16.36
N GLU A 488 -23.08 40.15 15.46
CA GLU A 488 -22.38 39.30 14.52
C GLU A 488 -21.54 38.21 15.19
N ASP A 489 -20.97 38.56 16.35
CA ASP A 489 -20.19 37.62 17.16
C ASP A 489 -21.04 36.47 17.71
N MET A 490 -22.28 36.79 18.17
CA MET A 490 -23.23 35.78 18.63
C MET A 490 -23.63 34.83 17.49
N GLU A 491 -23.91 35.35 16.30
CA GLU A 491 -24.27 34.52 15.15
C GLU A 491 -23.09 33.67 14.64
N LYS A 492 -21.87 34.21 14.67
CA LYS A 492 -20.64 33.45 14.42
C LYS A 492 -20.45 32.32 15.41
N ALA A 493 -20.64 32.63 16.72
CA ALA A 493 -20.51 31.63 17.76
C ALA A 493 -21.60 30.55 17.66
N LEU A 494 -22.86 30.90 17.43
CA LEU A 494 -23.95 29.94 17.23
C LEU A 494 -23.70 28.97 16.07
N LYS A 495 -23.12 29.47 14.96
CA LYS A 495 -22.75 28.63 13.82
C LYS A 495 -21.54 27.73 14.13
N ALA A 496 -20.58 28.21 14.93
CA ALA A 496 -19.34 27.52 15.20
C ALA A 496 -19.46 26.46 16.31
N ILE A 497 -20.31 26.69 17.34
CA ILE A 497 -20.43 25.87 18.54
C ILE A 497 -21.39 24.69 18.32
N ARG A 498 -20.97 23.49 18.75
CA ARG A 498 -21.75 22.25 18.67
C ARG A 498 -22.11 21.74 20.08
N GLY A 499 -23.32 21.15 20.20
CA GLY A 499 -23.76 20.54 21.45
C GLY A 499 -24.93 21.28 22.10
N LYS A 500 -25.47 20.74 23.21
CA LYS A 500 -26.55 21.33 24.03
C LYS A 500 -25.99 22.34 25.00
N GLY A 501 -26.81 23.27 25.47
CA GLY A 501 -26.44 24.34 26.42
C GLY A 501 -25.74 23.82 27.68
N THR A 502 -26.23 22.73 28.27
CA THR A 502 -25.65 22.12 29.49
C THR A 502 -24.20 21.66 29.24
N LYS A 503 -23.92 20.94 28.14
CA LYS A 503 -22.56 20.50 27.81
C LYS A 503 -21.61 21.66 27.47
N LEU A 504 -22.13 22.78 27.00
CA LEU A 504 -21.33 23.97 26.75
C LEU A 504 -20.94 24.62 28.07
N GLN A 505 -21.87 24.63 29.02
CA GLN A 505 -21.63 25.13 30.40
C GLN A 505 -20.55 24.28 31.09
N ASP A 506 -20.61 22.96 31.01
CA ASP A 506 -19.60 22.05 31.58
C ASP A 506 -18.20 22.37 31.06
N ARG A 507 -18.06 22.59 29.75
CA ARG A 507 -16.78 22.92 29.09
C ARG A 507 -16.27 24.29 29.48
N TYR A 508 -17.18 25.27 29.61
CA TYR A 508 -16.86 26.60 30.12
C TYR A 508 -16.38 26.54 31.57
N ASN A 509 -17.13 25.84 32.44
CA ASN A 509 -16.77 25.64 33.83
C ASN A 509 -15.42 24.97 33.99
N LYS A 510 -15.08 23.98 33.10
CA LYS A 510 -13.79 23.31 33.13
C LYS A 510 -12.62 24.25 32.85
N LEU A 511 -12.79 25.25 31.99
CA LEU A 511 -11.79 26.29 31.76
C LEU A 511 -11.57 27.17 32.99
N VAL A 512 -12.66 27.56 33.64
CA VAL A 512 -12.61 28.36 34.88
C VAL A 512 -11.99 27.57 36.03
N GLU A 513 -12.35 26.28 36.17
CA GLU A 513 -11.79 25.34 37.17
C GLU A 513 -10.26 25.21 37.04
N LYS A 514 -9.75 25.32 35.82
CA LYS A 514 -8.31 25.30 35.56
C LYS A 514 -7.59 26.62 35.81
N GLY A 515 -8.24 27.57 36.46
CA GLY A 515 -7.64 28.82 36.93
C GLY A 515 -7.76 30.02 35.97
N LEU A 516 -8.59 29.90 34.93
CA LEU A 516 -8.83 31.03 34.03
C LEU A 516 -9.94 31.91 34.56
N ASP A 517 -9.73 33.24 34.56
CA ASP A 517 -10.76 34.21 34.92
C ASP A 517 -11.98 34.08 33.99
N PRO A 518 -13.23 34.05 34.51
CA PRO A 518 -14.44 33.97 33.68
C PRO A 518 -14.52 35.02 32.59
N LYS A 519 -14.03 36.26 32.83
CA LYS A 519 -13.98 37.32 31.81
C LYS A 519 -13.03 36.98 30.68
N HIS A 520 -11.88 36.43 31.02
CA HIS A 520 -10.91 35.94 30.02
C HIS A 520 -11.47 34.77 29.22
N VAL A 521 -12.14 33.81 29.85
CA VAL A 521 -12.80 32.70 29.17
C VAL A 521 -13.89 33.21 28.24
N ALA A 522 -14.70 34.17 28.65
CA ALA A 522 -15.70 34.77 27.78
C ALA A 522 -15.07 35.45 26.53
N HIS A 523 -13.99 36.19 26.75
CA HIS A 523 -13.21 36.77 25.64
C HIS A 523 -12.63 35.69 24.70
N MET A 524 -12.04 34.65 25.26
CA MET A 524 -11.50 33.52 24.48
C MET A 524 -12.58 32.88 23.62
N VAL A 525 -13.79 32.69 24.14
CA VAL A 525 -14.93 32.14 23.38
C VAL A 525 -15.40 33.08 22.29
N LYS A 526 -15.34 34.42 22.50
CA LYS A 526 -15.61 35.40 21.43
C LYS A 526 -14.63 35.29 20.27
N VAL A 527 -13.33 35.18 20.58
CA VAL A 527 -12.27 35.09 19.58
C VAL A 527 -12.23 33.70 18.86
N ALA A 528 -12.45 32.63 19.62
CA ALA A 528 -12.34 31.26 19.15
C ALA A 528 -13.47 30.36 19.67
N PRO A 529 -14.72 30.50 19.18
CA PRO A 529 -15.89 29.77 19.69
C PRO A 529 -15.75 28.24 19.65
N ARG A 530 -14.93 27.71 18.73
CA ARG A 530 -14.70 26.26 18.56
C ARG A 530 -13.99 25.61 19.75
N ILE A 531 -13.42 26.38 20.67
CA ILE A 531 -12.85 25.88 21.93
C ILE A 531 -13.90 25.04 22.67
N LEU A 532 -15.16 25.50 22.70
CA LEU A 532 -16.27 24.79 23.33
C LEU A 532 -16.73 23.53 22.57
N ASN A 533 -16.12 23.17 21.46
CA ASN A 533 -16.38 21.90 20.77
C ASN A 533 -15.47 20.74 21.25
N GLN A 534 -14.49 21.05 22.09
CA GLN A 534 -13.58 20.06 22.66
C GLN A 534 -14.23 19.32 23.85
N LYS A 535 -13.77 18.09 24.13
CA LYS A 535 -14.15 17.37 25.36
C LYS A 535 -13.47 18.03 26.58
N THR A 536 -14.11 17.96 27.76
CA THR A 536 -13.58 18.49 29.02
C THR A 536 -12.16 17.97 29.32
N ASP A 537 -11.95 16.68 29.17
CA ASP A 537 -10.64 16.03 29.41
C ASP A 537 -9.56 16.52 28.42
N ALA A 538 -9.94 16.74 27.17
CA ALA A 538 -9.02 17.28 26.17
C ALA A 538 -8.64 18.74 26.47
N LEU A 539 -9.57 19.54 26.96
CA LEU A 539 -9.29 20.92 27.41
C LEU A 539 -8.34 20.92 28.60
N ALA A 540 -8.65 20.11 29.62
CA ALA A 540 -7.81 19.96 30.79
C ALA A 540 -6.39 19.51 30.43
N TYR A 541 -6.28 18.49 29.59
CA TYR A 541 -4.99 18.00 29.11
C TYR A 541 -4.18 19.08 28.36
N LYS A 542 -4.81 19.82 27.45
CA LYS A 542 -4.13 20.88 26.70
C LYS A 542 -3.61 21.99 27.58
N ILE A 543 -4.40 22.39 28.61
CA ILE A 543 -3.97 23.40 29.55
C ILE A 543 -2.81 22.89 30.40
N SER A 544 -2.90 21.67 30.93
CA SER A 544 -1.83 21.07 31.71
C SER A 544 -0.55 20.91 30.88
N PHE A 545 -0.65 20.49 29.62
CA PHE A 545 0.49 20.39 28.71
C PHE A 545 1.14 21.78 28.47
N LEU A 546 0.33 22.82 28.25
CA LEU A 546 0.83 24.17 28.03
C LEU A 546 1.63 24.70 29.23
N VAL A 547 1.08 24.53 30.42
CA VAL A 547 1.66 25.10 31.66
C VAL A 547 2.85 24.25 32.13
N HIS A 548 2.66 22.94 32.26
CA HIS A 548 3.63 22.08 32.95
C HIS A 548 4.69 21.48 32.03
N VAL A 549 4.41 21.36 30.72
CA VAL A 549 5.35 20.76 29.77
C VAL A 549 6.00 21.81 28.87
N ALA A 550 5.17 22.70 28.29
CA ALA A 550 5.67 23.71 27.38
C ALA A 550 6.17 24.99 28.09
N GLY A 551 5.98 25.12 29.41
CA GLY A 551 6.51 26.22 30.23
C GLY A 551 5.86 27.59 30.00
N TYR A 552 4.71 27.65 29.33
CA TYR A 552 4.01 28.91 29.11
C TYR A 552 3.08 29.22 30.28
N PRO A 553 3.00 30.48 30.73
CA PRO A 553 2.09 30.88 31.77
C PRO A 553 0.63 30.75 31.30
N LEU A 554 -0.28 30.50 32.22
CA LEU A 554 -1.71 30.37 31.92
C LEU A 554 -2.28 31.63 31.23
N SER A 555 -1.70 32.82 31.54
CA SER A 555 -2.02 34.10 30.90
C SER A 555 -1.75 34.14 29.38
N ALA A 556 -1.00 33.20 28.84
CA ALA A 556 -0.79 33.09 27.38
C ALA A 556 -2.04 32.62 26.62
N LEU A 557 -2.97 31.93 27.29
CA LEU A 557 -4.22 31.44 26.67
C LEU A 557 -5.17 32.56 26.24
N PRO A 558 -5.48 33.57 27.05
CA PRO A 558 -6.25 34.73 26.61
C PRO A 558 -5.63 35.50 25.44
N ALA A 559 -4.31 35.53 25.37
CA ALA A 559 -3.58 36.16 24.25
C ALA A 559 -3.67 35.36 22.96
N PHE A 560 -3.73 34.01 23.02
CA PHE A 560 -3.87 33.14 21.87
C PHE A 560 -4.86 31.98 22.10
N PRO A 561 -6.17 32.26 22.14
CA PRO A 561 -7.21 31.27 22.44
C PRO A 561 -7.29 30.12 21.46
N ARG A 562 -6.90 30.36 20.20
CA ARG A 562 -6.91 29.34 19.13
C ARG A 562 -6.01 28.14 19.43
N TYR A 563 -5.07 28.22 20.35
CA TYR A 563 -4.29 27.08 20.82
C TYR A 563 -5.20 25.89 21.19
N LEU A 564 -6.29 26.16 21.91
CA LEU A 564 -7.22 25.11 22.32
C LEU A 564 -7.98 24.45 21.16
N GLU A 565 -8.05 25.10 20.00
CA GLU A 565 -8.67 24.51 18.80
C GLU A 565 -7.75 23.53 18.08
N PHE A 566 -6.43 23.69 18.20
CA PHE A 566 -5.46 22.80 17.54
C PHE A 566 -5.52 21.37 18.10
N THR A 567 -5.16 20.40 17.27
CA THR A 567 -4.98 19.03 17.75
C THR A 567 -3.76 18.96 18.67
N VAL A 568 -3.85 18.14 19.72
CA VAL A 568 -2.75 17.93 20.69
C VAL A 568 -1.45 17.56 19.94
N HIS A 569 -1.55 16.70 18.94
CA HIS A 569 -0.42 16.25 18.14
C HIS A 569 0.33 17.41 17.45
N LYS A 570 -0.40 18.30 16.76
CA LYS A 570 0.22 19.45 16.07
C LYS A 570 0.91 20.41 17.04
N SER A 571 0.27 20.66 18.19
CA SER A 571 0.85 21.55 19.21
C SER A 571 2.10 20.95 19.83
N LYS A 572 2.06 19.67 20.20
CA LYS A 572 3.23 18.94 20.72
C LYS A 572 4.39 18.96 19.76
N LEU A 573 4.16 18.58 18.50
CA LEU A 573 5.20 18.50 17.49
C LEU A 573 6.00 19.80 17.35
N LYS A 574 5.29 20.92 17.21
CA LYS A 574 5.95 22.25 17.08
C LYS A 574 6.62 22.70 18.35
N MET A 575 5.99 22.49 19.50
CA MET A 575 6.57 22.89 20.78
C MET A 575 7.83 22.10 21.11
N LEU A 576 7.81 20.80 20.91
CA LEU A 576 9.00 19.95 21.10
C LEU A 576 10.13 20.30 20.15
N MET A 577 9.82 20.58 18.89
CA MET A 577 10.83 21.03 17.95
C MET A 577 11.39 22.42 18.32
N TYR A 578 10.53 23.32 18.78
CA TYR A 578 10.95 24.64 19.26
C TYR A 578 11.85 24.51 20.49
N SER A 579 11.50 23.68 21.47
CA SER A 579 12.33 23.40 22.66
C SER A 579 13.70 22.84 22.24
N TRP A 580 13.73 21.90 21.30
CA TRP A 580 14.99 21.35 20.78
C TRP A 580 15.87 22.39 20.09
N LEU A 581 15.27 23.33 19.37
CA LEU A 581 16.01 24.45 18.74
C LEU A 581 16.52 25.46 19.78
N LEU A 582 15.73 25.71 20.83
CA LEU A 582 16.15 26.59 21.95
C LEU A 582 17.37 26.04 22.68
N GLU A 583 17.41 24.76 22.97
CA GLU A 583 18.52 24.09 23.64
C GLU A 583 19.85 24.21 22.88
N ARG A 584 19.76 24.35 21.57
CA ARG A 584 20.93 24.52 20.69
C ARG A 584 21.26 25.97 20.39
N GLY A 585 20.53 26.92 21.00
CA GLY A 585 20.71 28.33 20.76
C GLY A 585 20.33 28.81 19.33
N LEU A 586 19.51 28.00 18.63
CA LEU A 586 19.12 28.22 17.23
C LEU A 586 17.74 28.87 17.09
N ALA A 587 17.03 29.09 18.18
CA ALA A 587 15.77 29.82 18.22
C ALA A 587 15.85 30.96 19.25
N ALA A 588 15.11 32.04 18.98
CA ALA A 588 15.02 33.14 19.94
C ALA A 588 14.32 32.68 21.22
N PRO A 589 14.83 32.99 22.41
CA PRO A 589 14.15 32.68 23.66
C PRO A 589 12.86 33.48 23.77
N GLN A 590 11.84 32.89 24.42
CA GLN A 590 10.55 33.54 24.75
C GLN A 590 9.69 33.97 23.55
N LEU A 591 9.64 33.17 22.48
CA LEU A 591 8.65 33.39 21.44
C LEU A 591 7.23 33.22 21.98
N THR A 592 6.31 34.08 21.52
CA THR A 592 4.90 33.99 21.92
C THR A 592 4.27 32.69 21.43
N LEU A 593 3.28 32.22 22.14
CA LEU A 593 2.53 31.00 21.79
C LEU A 593 1.96 31.06 20.35
N SER A 594 1.53 32.25 19.93
CA SER A 594 1.04 32.47 18.57
C SER A 594 2.15 32.34 17.51
N THR A 595 3.35 32.83 17.77
CA THR A 595 4.48 32.75 16.83
C THR A 595 4.86 31.29 16.57
N VAL A 596 4.86 30.44 17.60
CA VAL A 596 5.24 29.03 17.47
C VAL A 596 4.13 28.22 16.76
N LEU A 597 2.86 28.49 17.02
CA LEU A 597 1.75 27.61 16.64
C LEU A 597 0.88 28.11 15.49
N ALA A 598 0.79 29.43 15.24
CA ALA A 598 -0.15 29.98 14.26
C ALA A 598 0.20 29.64 12.81
N SER A 599 1.49 29.48 12.50
CA SER A 599 1.98 29.16 11.15
C SER A 599 1.55 27.77 10.68
N SER A 600 1.57 27.50 9.39
CA SER A 600 1.50 26.16 8.86
C SER A 600 2.75 25.34 9.25
N GLU A 601 2.73 24.02 9.02
CA GLU A 601 3.90 23.17 9.28
C GLU A 601 5.09 23.55 8.37
N THR A 602 4.80 23.83 7.13
CA THR A 602 5.80 24.26 6.13
C THR A 602 6.39 25.61 6.45
N GLU A 603 5.58 26.56 6.91
CA GLU A 603 6.03 27.87 7.36
C GLU A 603 6.87 27.80 8.63
N PHE A 604 6.47 26.95 9.60
CA PHE A 604 7.26 26.71 10.80
C PHE A 604 8.66 26.19 10.47
N ILE A 605 8.74 25.17 9.58
CA ILE A 605 10.01 24.60 9.15
C ILE A 605 10.91 25.66 8.46
N LYS A 606 10.31 26.51 7.63
CA LYS A 606 11.04 27.60 6.93
C LYS A 606 11.50 28.68 7.90
N ALA A 607 10.58 29.17 8.76
CA ALA A 607 10.86 30.26 9.69
C ALA A 607 11.96 29.91 10.71
N HIS A 608 11.97 28.68 11.17
CA HIS A 608 12.95 28.18 12.13
C HIS A 608 14.11 27.41 11.49
N HIS A 609 14.23 27.45 10.16
CA HIS A 609 15.31 26.80 9.41
C HIS A 609 15.56 25.33 9.79
N VAL A 610 14.52 24.61 10.19
CA VAL A 610 14.59 23.24 10.76
C VAL A 610 15.44 22.30 9.89
N TYR A 611 15.30 22.37 8.58
CA TYR A 611 16.04 21.49 7.67
C TYR A 611 17.46 21.96 7.32
N LYS A 612 17.83 23.20 7.71
CA LYS A 612 19.18 23.72 7.56
C LYS A 612 20.07 23.44 8.78
N VAL A 613 19.44 23.05 9.89
CA VAL A 613 20.16 22.71 11.12
C VAL A 613 20.65 21.26 11.04
N PRO A 614 21.90 20.95 11.44
CA PRO A 614 22.39 19.58 11.54
C PRO A 614 21.41 18.72 12.36
N MET A 615 21.06 17.54 11.86
CA MET A 615 20.05 16.62 12.43
C MET A 615 18.59 17.15 12.52
N GLY A 616 18.32 18.39 12.13
CA GLY A 616 16.98 18.97 12.27
C GLY A 616 15.90 18.22 11.47
N ARG A 617 16.25 17.74 10.27
CA ARG A 617 15.35 16.89 9.45
C ARG A 617 15.07 15.53 10.11
N GLU A 618 16.06 14.92 10.71
CA GLU A 618 15.94 13.62 11.38
C GLU A 618 15.09 13.73 12.62
N VAL A 619 15.36 14.74 13.47
CA VAL A 619 14.58 15.02 14.69
C VAL A 619 13.11 15.32 14.34
N TRP A 620 12.86 16.16 13.33
CA TRP A 620 11.51 16.44 12.87
C TRP A 620 10.77 15.18 12.39
N SER A 621 11.47 14.34 11.62
CA SER A 621 10.93 13.08 11.11
C SER A 621 10.68 12.06 12.23
N LYS A 622 11.54 12.04 13.26
CA LYS A 622 11.39 11.21 14.45
C LYS A 622 10.15 11.66 15.25
N LEU A 623 10.04 12.95 15.57
CA LEU A 623 8.88 13.52 16.26
C LEU A 623 7.56 13.25 15.54
N LYS A 624 7.56 13.26 14.21
CA LYS A 624 6.40 12.90 13.40
C LYS A 624 6.02 11.42 13.47
N ARG A 625 6.99 10.52 13.44
CA ARG A 625 6.75 9.07 13.48
C ARG A 625 6.26 8.60 14.84
N GLU A 626 6.81 9.13 15.90
CA GLU A 626 6.47 8.76 17.28
C GLU A 626 5.10 9.29 17.72
N GLY A 627 4.42 10.04 16.85
CA GLY A 627 2.98 10.34 16.97
C GLY A 627 2.52 10.97 18.28
N GLY A 628 3.46 11.50 19.08
CA GLY A 628 3.17 12.14 20.37
C GLY A 628 2.96 11.16 21.54
N SER A 629 3.26 9.87 21.41
CA SER A 629 3.38 8.97 22.56
C SER A 629 4.79 9.12 23.13
N PHE A 630 5.02 10.18 23.86
CA PHE A 630 6.25 10.33 24.63
C PHE A 630 6.07 9.65 25.99
N GLY A 631 7.00 8.78 26.34
CA GLY A 631 7.09 8.18 27.66
C GLY A 631 7.40 9.22 28.74
N GLN A 632 7.21 8.84 30.01
CA GLN A 632 7.52 9.72 31.15
C GLN A 632 8.99 10.18 31.18
N GLU A 633 9.92 9.43 30.61
CA GLU A 633 11.34 9.78 30.56
C GLU A 633 11.63 10.96 29.62
N GLU A 634 10.95 11.07 28.48
CA GLU A 634 11.13 12.18 27.55
C GLU A 634 10.50 13.47 28.06
N ILE A 635 9.41 13.35 28.83
CA ILE A 635 8.82 14.47 29.56
C ILE A 635 9.76 14.89 30.72
N ARG A 636 10.44 13.93 31.35
CA ARG A 636 11.44 14.18 32.40
C ARG A 636 12.70 14.86 31.84
N TRP A 637 13.13 14.48 30.64
CA TRP A 637 14.21 15.14 29.92
C TRP A 637 13.90 16.60 29.58
N LEU A 638 12.68 16.91 29.14
CA LEU A 638 12.18 18.28 28.92
C LEU A 638 12.10 19.09 30.23
N ARG A 639 11.75 18.48 31.37
CA ARG A 639 11.66 19.13 32.67
C ARG A 639 13.04 19.47 33.26
N HIS A 640 13.99 18.58 33.11
CA HIS A 640 15.31 18.74 33.72
C HIS A 640 16.15 19.87 33.10
N ARG A 641 15.84 20.27 31.89
CA ARG A 641 16.56 21.32 31.18
C ARG A 641 15.88 22.69 31.15
N CYS A 642 14.64 22.78 31.58
CA CYS A 642 13.90 24.04 31.62
C CYS A 642 13.91 24.76 32.96
N ASN A 643 14.77 24.38 33.93
CA ASN A 643 14.89 25.00 35.27
C ASN A 643 13.51 25.22 35.97
N LEU A 644 12.63 24.23 35.91
CA LEU A 644 11.36 24.25 36.62
C LEU A 644 11.56 23.58 37.99
N ASP A 645 11.62 24.38 39.02
CA ASP A 645 11.71 23.96 40.43
C ASP A 645 10.71 22.84 40.75
N ASP A 646 11.22 21.75 41.29
CA ASP A 646 10.46 20.56 41.72
C ASP A 646 9.45 20.83 42.87
N SER A 647 9.48 22.02 43.47
CA SER A 647 8.67 22.37 44.64
C SER A 647 7.18 22.60 44.37
N ARG A 648 6.70 22.54 43.12
CA ARG A 648 5.27 22.75 42.75
C ARG A 648 4.54 21.47 42.32
N ILE A 649 5.11 20.30 42.45
CA ILE A 649 4.54 19.06 41.91
C ILE A 649 3.84 18.20 42.97
N GLU A 650 4.08 18.44 44.26
CA GLU A 650 3.48 17.64 45.35
C GLU A 650 2.00 17.89 45.64
N CYS A 651 1.35 18.83 44.96
CA CYS A 651 -0.08 19.10 45.17
C CYS A 651 -1.05 18.47 44.19
N MET A 652 -0.61 17.49 43.38
CA MET A 652 -1.51 16.79 42.43
C MET A 652 -1.16 15.29 42.31
N SER A 653 -1.06 14.59 43.45
CA SER A 653 -1.22 13.15 43.52
C SER A 653 -2.65 12.78 43.85
#